data_a2176651457a455f9aa223e862d287dd
#
_entry.id   a2176651457a455f9aa223e862d287dd
#
_cell.length_a   1.000
_cell.length_b   1.000
_cell.length_c   1.000
_cell.angle_alpha   90.00
_cell.angle_beta   90.00
_cell.angle_gamma   90.00
#
_symmetry.space_group_name_H-M   'P 1'
#
loop_
_entity.id
_entity.type
_entity.pdbx_description
1 polymer ?
#
loop_
_entity_poly.entity_id
_entity_poly.type
_entity_poly.pdbx_seq_one_letter_code
_entity_poly.pdbx_strand_id
1 'polypeptide(L)'
;MKNLLQTLLAHKFYSQDSMESNEKTYTSKQLEVIYADTGYNMVLAGPGCGKTKILAERIAVAYESGKAEFSDMLCLTFTNRAARGMYDTIKKRIGDDSSELFVGNVHRYCSHFLFENSVVSAETSVMDEDDTNEVLTSEIEESDIKKLIDYREEQGKYGILVSMDWYTINQVLGIDMHASGSTDMVKVETAKKVINAVRYKVMDMQHLMYQIKGEHPHDSLLHREIIELDGFKDYYPFIRSLKDAFITIKYDYRTYSGLNPVDKLIALAEKFGTYKEKNSLIDFDDLLLMTYDAYLNDIDHAYKRYKWVQIDEIQDLSKFQISLVDLFTDKSKDFVVLYLGDEQQAIYSFMGASLSTLDMLKERCINHIYHLDKNFRSPKYLLDLYNEYAIKELHVDKDFLPEPKDEMEAGFHDVCIHDYSSMSEEVDRVCNAVLPYLDKEVETEEGIKKERTALLVPWNIDANEISDRLKKDKIPHFKISGMDSFQMVHMKTLMAHFNAVDNDFNLIAWSRILKQTHAVDTYSQGRHIIDEMRGIGMCPSDLLRDNGSTLGEFVYYFDNEEIVLFDTETTGVDVFTDDIIQIAAIKIRNGVEVPGSFKEIYLRTDKNRIPAKLGKLVNPMVEDYAQAEREGRVVERTQGLEDFMNYIGNAVLLGHNVKYDYNILKYNLKRYCGNKYDWFETPILDTLKLAHLICPRFRRYKLAYLIERLGLEGTNSHNAKDDIMATYELAKYCRAQSDNLLVKQGDFYQRHDVQKIIEELFNGYKECYDITKARLYELCDDSAPLALVREMKELSESLSRICEFKMVDSFDLILSYIEEDVIKDEPNALKAHFDNHLMDMSTYREADLCSSSHFKENLFVSTVHKSKGLEFENVIVMRAVDQRYPHFAHVTYEQQEEDKRLFYVAISRAMKRLVVSGSSAQQFTPYLDSILHRFTVRSIIGRYLIEIGSSEMRISENGITKRRYTHIDRIFNPSNIKDQFALNQQVGWLGSQIELLENVDKFMLKYGIIPSVN
;
A
#
# COMPACT_ATOMS: atom_id res chain seq x y z
N MET A 1 -13.69 42.88 -6.28
CA MET A 1 -14.45 43.00 -7.54
C MET A 1 -14.06 41.98 -8.60
N LYS A 2 -12.77 41.62 -8.79
CA LYS A 2 -12.34 40.50 -9.66
C LYS A 2 -12.76 39.14 -9.11
N ASN A 3 -12.63 38.90 -7.81
CA ASN A 3 -13.06 37.64 -7.19
C ASN A 3 -14.60 37.48 -7.21
N LEU A 4 -15.35 38.55 -7.07
CA LEU A 4 -16.83 38.50 -7.21
C LEU A 4 -17.28 38.18 -8.64
N LEU A 5 -16.50 38.58 -9.65
CA LEU A 5 -16.79 38.26 -11.05
C LEU A 5 -16.40 36.83 -11.40
N GLN A 6 -15.37 36.26 -10.81
CA GLN A 6 -15.00 34.84 -10.94
C GLN A 6 -16.03 33.93 -10.23
N THR A 7 -16.47 34.28 -9.06
CA THR A 7 -17.58 33.61 -8.37
C THR A 7 -18.89 33.68 -9.16
N LEU A 8 -19.21 34.83 -9.80
CA LEU A 8 -20.38 34.99 -10.64
C LEU A 8 -20.29 34.28 -12.01
N LEU A 9 -19.08 33.99 -12.50
CA LEU A 9 -18.88 33.19 -13.71
C LEU A 9 -18.94 31.68 -13.42
N ALA A 10 -18.50 31.23 -12.26
CA ALA A 10 -18.70 29.86 -11.78
C ALA A 10 -20.22 29.55 -11.63
N HIS A 11 -21.02 30.52 -11.18
CA HIS A 11 -22.47 30.39 -11.05
C HIS A 11 -23.22 30.04 -12.34
N LYS A 12 -22.60 30.11 -13.51
CA LYS A 12 -23.26 29.78 -14.79
C LYS A 12 -23.27 28.29 -15.14
N PHE A 13 -22.46 27.48 -14.43
CA PHE A 13 -22.26 26.06 -14.76
C PHE A 13 -22.88 25.08 -13.74
N TYR A 14 -23.24 25.54 -12.55
CA TYR A 14 -23.80 24.71 -11.50
C TYR A 14 -25.28 24.97 -11.26
N SER A 15 -26.06 23.95 -10.91
CA SER A 15 -27.48 24.12 -10.59
C SER A 15 -27.65 24.96 -9.31
N GLN A 16 -28.63 25.85 -9.34
CA GLN A 16 -28.87 26.79 -8.23
C GLN A 16 -29.18 26.07 -6.90
N ASP A 17 -29.82 24.92 -6.96
CA ASP A 17 -30.18 24.09 -5.79
C ASP A 17 -28.97 23.43 -5.10
N SER A 18 -27.96 22.99 -5.87
CA SER A 18 -26.74 22.39 -5.32
C SER A 18 -25.86 23.46 -4.64
N MET A 19 -25.85 24.67 -5.13
CA MET A 19 -25.11 25.79 -4.54
C MET A 19 -25.71 26.27 -3.20
N GLU A 20 -27.04 26.42 -3.13
CA GLU A 20 -27.72 26.85 -1.90
C GLU A 20 -27.59 25.81 -0.76
N SER A 21 -27.51 24.51 -1.10
CA SER A 21 -27.30 23.45 -0.10
C SER A 21 -25.86 23.43 0.41
N ASN A 22 -24.89 23.69 -0.46
CA ASN A 22 -23.46 23.71 -0.12
C ASN A 22 -23.06 24.93 0.71
N GLU A 23 -23.63 26.11 0.44
CA GLU A 23 -23.39 27.32 1.23
C GLU A 23 -23.79 27.19 2.72
N LYS A 24 -24.72 26.27 3.02
CA LYS A 24 -25.10 25.98 4.43
C LYS A 24 -24.14 25.02 5.14
N THR A 25 -23.33 24.28 4.41
CA THR A 25 -22.54 23.16 4.93
C THR A 25 -21.04 23.46 4.96
N TYR A 26 -20.55 24.34 4.09
CA TYR A 26 -19.12 24.61 3.89
C TYR A 26 -18.79 26.09 4.16
N THR A 27 -17.55 26.36 4.55
CA THR A 27 -17.04 27.74 4.66
C THR A 27 -16.77 28.33 3.26
N SER A 28 -16.65 29.67 3.19
CA SER A 28 -16.30 30.33 1.92
C SER A 28 -14.98 29.82 1.34
N LYS A 29 -13.98 29.59 2.18
CA LYS A 29 -12.68 29.03 1.78
C LYS A 29 -12.77 27.59 1.28
N GLN A 30 -13.61 26.77 1.91
CA GLN A 30 -13.89 25.43 1.45
C GLN A 30 -14.59 25.44 0.09
N LEU A 31 -15.57 26.35 -0.12
CA LEU A 31 -16.26 26.50 -1.40
C LEU A 31 -15.31 26.95 -2.52
N GLU A 32 -14.38 27.87 -2.24
CA GLU A 32 -13.33 28.25 -3.20
C GLU A 32 -12.55 27.03 -3.71
N VAL A 33 -12.21 26.09 -2.80
CA VAL A 33 -11.54 24.84 -3.16
C VAL A 33 -12.47 23.89 -3.90
N ILE A 34 -13.70 23.70 -3.44
CA ILE A 34 -14.66 22.77 -4.05
C ILE A 34 -14.89 23.13 -5.52
N TYR A 35 -14.98 24.41 -5.86
CA TYR A 35 -15.21 24.88 -7.20
C TYR A 35 -13.94 25.24 -8.01
N ALA A 36 -12.75 24.99 -7.48
CA ALA A 36 -11.50 25.14 -8.24
C ALA A 36 -11.37 24.01 -9.27
N ASP A 37 -11.60 24.31 -10.54
CA ASP A 37 -11.88 23.34 -11.58
C ASP A 37 -11.01 23.45 -12.84
N THR A 38 -9.84 24.08 -12.72
CA THR A 38 -8.89 24.24 -13.82
C THR A 38 -7.43 24.16 -13.35
N GLY A 39 -6.60 23.45 -14.12
CA GLY A 39 -5.14 23.44 -13.96
C GLY A 39 -4.65 22.88 -12.62
N TYR A 40 -3.49 23.35 -12.21
CA TYR A 40 -2.86 22.93 -10.95
C TYR A 40 -3.35 23.78 -9.78
N ASN A 41 -3.80 23.12 -8.72
CA ASN A 41 -4.30 23.74 -7.52
C ASN A 41 -3.61 23.13 -6.29
N MET A 42 -3.35 23.90 -5.26
CA MET A 42 -2.77 23.44 -4.01
C MET A 42 -3.60 23.90 -2.81
N VAL A 43 -3.86 23.01 -1.88
CA VAL A 43 -4.56 23.30 -0.63
C VAL A 43 -3.65 22.98 0.54
N LEU A 44 -3.32 23.99 1.32
CA LEU A 44 -2.58 23.88 2.56
C LEU A 44 -3.55 23.97 3.73
N ALA A 45 -3.61 22.91 4.52
CA ALA A 45 -4.60 22.79 5.58
C ALA A 45 -4.10 21.95 6.74
N GLY A 46 -4.12 22.54 7.92
CA GLY A 46 -3.81 21.84 9.16
C GLY A 46 -4.75 20.67 9.48
N PRO A 47 -4.46 19.92 10.54
CA PRO A 47 -5.33 18.82 10.97
C PRO A 47 -6.72 19.35 11.34
N GLY A 48 -7.77 18.56 11.09
CA GLY A 48 -9.14 18.91 11.46
C GLY A 48 -9.87 19.94 10.61
N CYS A 49 -9.27 20.41 9.49
CA CYS A 49 -9.92 21.41 8.61
C CYS A 49 -10.92 20.81 7.59
N GLY A 50 -11.19 19.49 7.63
CA GLY A 50 -12.17 18.84 6.78
C GLY A 50 -11.67 18.48 5.38
N LYS A 51 -10.35 18.21 5.23
CA LYS A 51 -9.70 17.85 3.98
C LYS A 51 -10.44 16.77 3.20
N THR A 52 -10.64 15.61 3.78
CA THR A 52 -11.29 14.45 3.13
C THR A 52 -12.72 14.76 2.67
N LYS A 53 -13.46 15.53 3.47
CA LYS A 53 -14.84 15.95 3.11
C LYS A 53 -14.86 16.84 1.86
N ILE A 54 -13.88 17.75 1.75
CA ILE A 54 -13.75 18.63 0.57
C ILE A 54 -13.39 17.80 -0.66
N LEU A 55 -12.47 16.84 -0.54
CA LEU A 55 -12.09 15.97 -1.66
C LEU A 55 -13.28 15.18 -2.19
N ALA A 56 -14.09 14.60 -1.29
CA ALA A 56 -15.29 13.87 -1.67
C ALA A 56 -16.35 14.78 -2.35
N GLU A 57 -16.59 15.98 -1.82
CA GLU A 57 -17.53 16.94 -2.42
C GLU A 57 -17.07 17.41 -3.78
N ARG A 58 -15.76 17.60 -4.00
CA ARG A 58 -15.21 17.96 -5.30
C ARG A 58 -15.50 16.91 -6.37
N ILE A 59 -15.36 15.63 -6.03
CA ILE A 59 -15.69 14.51 -6.93
C ILE A 59 -17.17 14.57 -7.28
N ALA A 60 -18.04 14.72 -6.26
CA ALA A 60 -19.48 14.82 -6.46
C ALA A 60 -19.84 15.98 -7.40
N VAL A 61 -19.34 17.18 -7.13
CA VAL A 61 -19.60 18.38 -7.91
C VAL A 61 -19.06 18.26 -9.34
N ALA A 62 -17.88 17.68 -9.54
CA ALA A 62 -17.31 17.46 -10.87
C ALA A 62 -18.17 16.50 -11.71
N TYR A 63 -18.65 15.41 -11.12
CA TYR A 63 -19.54 14.46 -11.76
C TYR A 63 -20.91 15.07 -12.04
N GLU A 64 -21.59 15.63 -11.05
CA GLU A 64 -22.91 16.26 -11.17
C GLU A 64 -22.95 17.41 -12.20
N SER A 65 -21.84 18.13 -12.35
CA SER A 65 -21.71 19.21 -13.34
C SER A 65 -21.33 18.73 -14.74
N GLY A 66 -21.06 17.43 -14.93
CA GLY A 66 -20.64 16.84 -16.21
C GLY A 66 -19.23 17.26 -16.65
N LYS A 67 -18.37 17.69 -15.72
CA LYS A 67 -16.98 18.05 -16.01
C LYS A 67 -16.08 16.85 -16.23
N ALA A 68 -16.28 15.79 -15.45
CA ALA A 68 -15.56 14.54 -15.58
C ALA A 68 -16.46 13.37 -15.17
N GLU A 69 -16.35 12.27 -15.88
CA GLU A 69 -16.93 10.99 -15.48
C GLU A 69 -16.05 10.32 -14.42
N PHE A 70 -16.58 9.40 -13.62
CA PHE A 70 -15.78 8.70 -12.60
C PHE A 70 -14.58 7.99 -13.19
N SER A 71 -14.73 7.43 -14.39
CA SER A 71 -13.63 6.82 -15.13
C SER A 71 -12.51 7.80 -15.51
N ASP A 72 -12.77 9.12 -15.61
CA ASP A 72 -11.78 10.15 -15.89
C ASP A 72 -11.12 10.73 -14.63
N MET A 73 -11.49 10.23 -13.44
CA MET A 73 -11.03 10.74 -12.15
C MET A 73 -10.05 9.78 -11.49
N LEU A 74 -9.06 10.33 -10.77
CA LEU A 74 -8.07 9.60 -10.00
C LEU A 74 -7.88 10.27 -8.64
N CYS A 75 -8.08 9.51 -7.56
CA CYS A 75 -7.85 9.96 -6.20
C CYS A 75 -6.70 9.17 -5.57
N LEU A 76 -5.63 9.86 -5.22
CA LEU A 76 -4.45 9.27 -4.60
C LEU A 76 -4.27 9.75 -3.17
N THR A 77 -3.88 8.84 -2.29
CA THR A 77 -3.54 9.13 -0.90
C THR A 77 -2.24 8.43 -0.52
N PHE A 78 -1.73 8.70 0.68
CA PHE A 78 -0.52 8.04 1.15
C PHE A 78 -0.79 6.66 1.78
N THR A 79 -1.96 6.48 2.45
CA THR A 79 -2.28 5.24 3.18
C THR A 79 -3.59 4.61 2.71
N ASN A 80 -3.71 3.27 2.83
CA ASN A 80 -4.95 2.55 2.52
C ASN A 80 -6.14 3.03 3.36
N ARG A 81 -5.89 3.31 4.64
CA ARG A 81 -6.91 3.85 5.53
C ARG A 81 -7.47 5.20 5.06
N ALA A 82 -6.60 6.12 4.63
CA ALA A 82 -7.04 7.40 4.08
C ALA A 82 -7.85 7.19 2.79
N ALA A 83 -7.41 6.25 1.94
CA ALA A 83 -8.13 5.87 0.73
C ALA A 83 -9.54 5.34 1.04
N ARG A 84 -9.65 4.41 2.01
CA ARG A 84 -10.94 3.88 2.46
C ARG A 84 -11.86 4.97 3.00
N GLY A 85 -11.35 5.80 3.93
CA GLY A 85 -12.15 6.90 4.48
C GLY A 85 -12.63 7.90 3.42
N MET A 86 -11.81 8.14 2.39
CA MET A 86 -12.19 8.97 1.25
C MET A 86 -13.26 8.27 0.41
N TYR A 87 -13.07 7.00 0.07
CA TYR A 87 -14.02 6.20 -0.71
C TYR A 87 -15.39 6.13 0.00
N ASP A 88 -15.42 5.82 1.29
CA ASP A 88 -16.66 5.77 2.10
C ASP A 88 -17.38 7.12 2.11
N THR A 89 -16.62 8.21 2.18
CA THR A 89 -17.19 9.56 2.15
C THR A 89 -17.77 9.89 0.78
N ILE A 90 -17.09 9.50 -0.30
CA ILE A 90 -17.59 9.65 -1.69
C ILE A 90 -18.84 8.80 -1.88
N LYS A 91 -18.80 7.53 -1.50
CA LYS A 91 -19.94 6.59 -1.63
C LYS A 91 -21.18 7.08 -0.87
N LYS A 92 -21.00 7.60 0.34
CA LYS A 92 -22.10 8.22 1.11
C LYS A 92 -22.72 9.44 0.42
N ARG A 93 -21.92 10.19 -0.35
CA ARG A 93 -22.37 11.43 -1.04
C ARG A 93 -23.03 11.15 -2.39
N ILE A 94 -22.51 10.17 -3.15
CA ILE A 94 -22.91 9.93 -4.55
C ILE A 94 -23.72 8.64 -4.71
N GLY A 95 -23.56 7.65 -3.81
CA GLY A 95 -24.15 6.31 -3.94
C GLY A 95 -23.23 5.34 -4.67
N ASP A 96 -23.80 4.24 -5.17
CA ASP A 96 -23.05 3.11 -5.73
C ASP A 96 -22.51 3.34 -7.16
N ASP A 97 -22.86 4.45 -7.81
CA ASP A 97 -22.41 4.77 -9.16
C ASP A 97 -20.89 5.08 -9.26
N SER A 98 -20.19 5.11 -8.12
CA SER A 98 -18.76 5.48 -8.05
C SER A 98 -17.78 4.33 -8.29
N SER A 99 -18.22 3.17 -8.74
CA SER A 99 -17.38 1.95 -8.90
C SER A 99 -16.21 2.10 -9.89
N GLU A 100 -16.33 2.99 -10.88
CA GLU A 100 -15.27 3.27 -11.86
C GLU A 100 -14.19 4.24 -11.36
N LEU A 101 -14.40 4.86 -10.20
CA LEU A 101 -13.46 5.81 -9.61
C LEU A 101 -12.33 5.06 -8.89
N PHE A 102 -11.10 5.29 -9.29
CA PHE A 102 -9.97 4.77 -8.53
C PHE A 102 -9.67 5.66 -7.32
N VAL A 103 -9.70 5.05 -6.14
CA VAL A 103 -9.26 5.66 -4.87
C VAL A 103 -8.26 4.72 -4.20
N GLY A 104 -6.99 5.15 -4.05
CA GLY A 104 -5.95 4.29 -3.51
C GLY A 104 -4.64 5.03 -3.24
N ASN A 105 -3.61 4.28 -2.83
CA ASN A 105 -2.26 4.81 -2.77
C ASN A 105 -1.54 4.63 -4.13
N VAL A 106 -0.40 5.31 -4.29
CA VAL A 106 0.35 5.30 -5.57
C VAL A 106 0.83 3.89 -5.94
N HIS A 107 1.29 3.09 -4.97
CA HIS A 107 1.76 1.72 -5.24
C HIS A 107 0.62 0.80 -5.69
N ARG A 108 -0.55 0.92 -5.06
CA ARG A 108 -1.75 0.19 -5.47
C ARG A 108 -2.14 0.53 -6.91
N TYR A 109 -2.14 1.82 -7.25
CA TYR A 109 -2.40 2.24 -8.63
C TYR A 109 -1.39 1.65 -9.61
N CYS A 110 -0.09 1.75 -9.31
CA CYS A 110 0.96 1.22 -10.17
C CYS A 110 0.86 -0.29 -10.34
N SER A 111 0.53 -1.02 -9.28
CA SER A 111 0.31 -2.46 -9.32
C SER A 111 -0.85 -2.83 -10.26
N HIS A 112 -2.03 -2.25 -10.05
CA HIS A 112 -3.19 -2.46 -10.94
C HIS A 112 -2.83 -2.14 -12.38
N PHE A 113 -2.22 -0.99 -12.62
CA PHE A 113 -1.81 -0.57 -13.96
C PHE A 113 -0.90 -1.59 -14.65
N LEU A 114 0.13 -2.09 -13.97
CA LEU A 114 1.13 -2.99 -14.55
C LEU A 114 0.50 -4.34 -14.94
N PHE A 115 -0.34 -4.89 -14.09
CA PHE A 115 -0.97 -6.18 -14.34
C PHE A 115 -2.13 -6.08 -15.36
N GLU A 116 -3.03 -5.14 -15.23
CA GLU A 116 -4.17 -4.94 -16.15
C GLU A 116 -3.71 -4.65 -17.58
N ASN A 117 -2.66 -3.83 -17.74
CA ASN A 117 -2.12 -3.51 -19.06
C ASN A 117 -1.09 -4.53 -19.58
N SER A 118 -0.89 -5.64 -18.85
CA SER A 118 0.10 -6.68 -19.21
C SER A 118 1.50 -6.10 -19.46
N VAL A 119 1.88 -5.08 -18.69
CA VAL A 119 3.25 -4.56 -18.69
C VAL A 119 4.18 -5.57 -18.03
N VAL A 120 3.69 -6.22 -16.97
CA VAL A 120 4.30 -7.39 -16.36
C VAL A 120 3.46 -8.63 -16.67
N SER A 121 4.06 -9.81 -16.63
CA SER A 121 3.34 -11.05 -16.83
C SER A 121 2.47 -11.38 -15.61
N ALA A 122 1.40 -12.13 -15.82
CA ALA A 122 0.54 -12.61 -14.72
C ALA A 122 1.29 -13.50 -13.71
N GLU A 123 2.43 -14.07 -14.12
CA GLU A 123 3.31 -14.88 -13.25
C GLU A 123 4.17 -14.05 -12.30
N THR A 124 4.27 -12.74 -12.55
CA THR A 124 5.15 -11.87 -11.77
C THR A 124 4.73 -11.87 -10.31
N SER A 125 5.68 -12.19 -9.44
CA SER A 125 5.49 -12.16 -7.99
C SER A 125 5.99 -10.85 -7.42
N VAL A 126 5.18 -10.20 -6.59
CA VAL A 126 5.58 -8.99 -5.85
C VAL A 126 6.19 -9.41 -4.52
N MET A 127 7.44 -8.99 -4.28
CA MET A 127 8.18 -9.25 -3.04
C MET A 127 7.93 -8.14 -2.05
N ASP A 128 7.68 -8.50 -0.80
CA ASP A 128 7.75 -7.56 0.31
C ASP A 128 9.21 -7.30 0.75
N GLU A 129 9.37 -6.49 1.80
CA GLU A 129 10.70 -6.14 2.30
C GLU A 129 11.46 -7.35 2.89
N ASP A 130 10.76 -8.24 3.59
CA ASP A 130 11.36 -9.45 4.16
C ASP A 130 11.77 -10.42 3.05
N ASP A 131 10.92 -10.61 2.02
CA ASP A 131 11.26 -11.44 0.85
C ASP A 131 12.48 -10.88 0.12
N THR A 132 12.53 -9.57 -0.06
CA THR A 132 13.67 -8.87 -0.68
C THR A 132 14.95 -9.09 0.11
N ASN A 133 14.91 -8.90 1.42
CA ASN A 133 16.08 -9.08 2.30
C ASN A 133 16.54 -10.53 2.29
N GLU A 134 15.60 -11.46 2.31
CA GLU A 134 15.91 -12.88 2.30
C GLU A 134 16.55 -13.31 0.96
N VAL A 135 16.03 -12.88 -0.17
CA VAL A 135 16.63 -13.13 -1.49
C VAL A 135 18.03 -12.55 -1.58
N LEU A 136 18.24 -11.32 -1.14
CA LEU A 136 19.54 -10.66 -1.17
C LEU A 136 20.60 -11.37 -0.31
N THR A 137 20.18 -11.97 0.79
CA THR A 137 21.10 -12.63 1.72
C THR A 137 21.39 -14.09 1.37
N SER A 138 20.44 -14.78 0.73
CA SER A 138 20.53 -16.21 0.50
C SER A 138 20.82 -16.63 -0.95
N GLU A 139 20.47 -15.79 -1.94
CA GLU A 139 20.56 -16.14 -3.35
C GLU A 139 21.76 -15.52 -4.07
N ILE A 140 22.44 -14.57 -3.45
CA ILE A 140 23.55 -13.85 -4.07
C ILE A 140 24.83 -14.11 -3.30
N GLU A 141 25.69 -14.98 -3.83
CA GLU A 141 26.94 -15.33 -3.21
C GLU A 141 28.02 -14.25 -3.42
N GLU A 142 28.88 -14.06 -2.42
CA GLU A 142 30.03 -13.14 -2.51
C GLU A 142 30.99 -13.53 -3.64
N SER A 143 31.08 -14.82 -3.96
CA SER A 143 31.85 -15.33 -5.10
C SER A 143 31.36 -14.81 -6.46
N ASP A 144 30.04 -14.65 -6.61
CA ASP A 144 29.46 -14.14 -7.85
C ASP A 144 29.61 -12.64 -8.01
N ILE A 145 29.55 -11.90 -6.90
CA ILE A 145 29.85 -10.49 -6.86
C ILE A 145 31.30 -10.26 -7.30
N LYS A 146 32.22 -11.05 -6.77
CA LYS A 146 33.63 -10.98 -7.14
C LYS A 146 33.85 -11.27 -8.63
N LYS A 147 33.27 -12.35 -9.16
CA LYS A 147 33.34 -12.69 -10.59
C LYS A 147 32.83 -11.56 -11.49
N LEU A 148 31.75 -10.89 -11.08
CA LEU A 148 31.19 -9.77 -11.84
C LEU A 148 32.15 -8.57 -11.85
N ILE A 149 32.79 -8.29 -10.73
CA ILE A 149 33.77 -7.21 -10.61
C ILE A 149 35.00 -7.54 -11.46
N ASP A 150 35.56 -8.73 -11.32
CA ASP A 150 36.73 -9.20 -12.11
C ASP A 150 36.45 -9.15 -13.62
N TYR A 151 35.25 -9.62 -14.07
CA TYR A 151 34.84 -9.56 -15.47
C TYR A 151 34.77 -8.14 -16.03
N ARG A 152 34.30 -7.21 -15.24
CA ARG A 152 34.25 -5.80 -15.64
C ARG A 152 35.65 -5.18 -15.77
N GLU A 153 36.51 -5.54 -14.85
CA GLU A 153 37.92 -5.11 -14.86
C GLU A 153 38.63 -5.60 -16.11
N GLU A 154 38.45 -6.87 -16.48
CA GLU A 154 39.00 -7.45 -17.71
C GLU A 154 38.48 -6.77 -18.98
N GLN A 155 37.24 -6.30 -18.97
CA GLN A 155 36.63 -5.62 -20.13
C GLN A 155 37.10 -4.16 -20.29
N GLY A 156 37.98 -3.66 -19.41
CA GLY A 156 38.50 -2.29 -19.45
C GLY A 156 37.37 -1.23 -19.30
N LYS A 157 36.25 -1.61 -18.77
CA LYS A 157 35.06 -0.75 -18.58
C LYS A 157 35.18 0.17 -17.37
N TYR A 158 36.35 0.24 -16.82
CA TYR A 158 36.68 0.95 -15.62
C TYR A 158 37.70 2.09 -15.93
N GLY A 159 37.26 3.31 -15.75
CA GLY A 159 38.05 4.51 -15.84
C GLY A 159 38.57 4.95 -14.47
N ILE A 160 39.23 6.03 -14.42
CA ILE A 160 40.01 6.54 -13.27
C ILE A 160 39.12 6.86 -12.08
N LEU A 161 39.51 6.36 -10.92
CA LEU A 161 38.85 6.51 -9.63
C LEU A 161 39.13 7.85 -8.96
N VAL A 162 38.03 8.36 -8.39
CA VAL A 162 38.12 9.35 -7.30
C VAL A 162 37.42 8.70 -6.11
N SER A 163 38.08 8.54 -4.97
CA SER A 163 37.45 8.03 -3.76
C SER A 163 36.39 9.02 -3.30
N MET A 164 35.12 8.62 -3.33
CA MET A 164 34.04 9.37 -2.70
C MET A 164 33.81 8.76 -1.33
N ASP A 165 33.78 9.61 -0.33
CA ASP A 165 33.34 9.20 0.99
C ASP A 165 31.79 9.06 1.05
N TRP A 166 31.33 8.39 2.09
CA TRP A 166 29.90 8.19 2.30
C TRP A 166 29.11 9.51 2.39
N TYR A 167 29.72 10.56 2.92
CA TYR A 167 29.11 11.88 3.02
C TYR A 167 28.82 12.47 1.64
N THR A 168 29.76 12.38 0.73
CA THR A 168 29.60 12.86 -0.64
C THR A 168 28.56 12.04 -1.41
N ILE A 169 28.55 10.71 -1.24
CA ILE A 169 27.55 9.81 -1.82
C ILE A 169 26.15 10.15 -1.31
N ASN A 170 25.99 10.34 0.00
CA ASN A 170 24.73 10.72 0.60
C ASN A 170 24.22 12.07 0.07
N GLN A 171 25.09 13.07 -0.05
CA GLN A 171 24.72 14.37 -0.63
C GLN A 171 24.26 14.27 -2.08
N VAL A 172 24.99 13.52 -2.90
CA VAL A 172 24.68 13.38 -4.34
C VAL A 172 23.36 12.63 -4.54
N LEU A 173 23.13 11.58 -3.76
CA LEU A 173 21.94 10.72 -3.91
C LEU A 173 20.76 11.20 -3.07
N GLY A 174 20.96 12.16 -2.14
CA GLY A 174 19.93 12.64 -1.24
C GLY A 174 19.42 11.57 -0.27
N ILE A 175 20.31 10.67 0.15
CA ILE A 175 20.01 9.58 1.09
C ILE A 175 20.90 9.71 2.33
N ASP A 176 20.35 9.33 3.48
CA ASP A 176 21.13 9.26 4.72
C ASP A 176 21.57 7.82 4.96
N MET A 177 22.83 7.53 4.67
CA MET A 177 23.42 6.21 4.87
C MET A 177 24.45 6.26 5.98
N HIS A 178 24.07 5.91 7.18
CA HIS A 178 25.02 5.62 8.23
C HIS A 178 25.45 4.15 8.18
N ALA A 179 26.66 3.92 7.69
CA ALA A 179 27.27 2.59 7.61
C ALA A 179 27.76 2.08 8.98
N SER A 180 27.02 2.28 10.04
CA SER A 180 27.37 1.85 11.41
C SER A 180 26.63 0.57 11.80
N GLY A 181 26.80 -0.50 11.06
CA GLY A 181 26.29 -1.81 11.44
C GLY A 181 27.15 -2.93 10.91
N SER A 182 27.52 -3.86 11.77
CA SER A 182 28.39 -4.99 11.46
C SER A 182 27.66 -6.20 10.87
N THR A 183 26.39 -6.10 10.49
CA THR A 183 25.59 -7.20 9.95
C THR A 183 25.41 -7.08 8.42
N ASP A 184 25.43 -8.23 7.74
CA ASP A 184 25.26 -8.29 6.30
C ASP A 184 23.89 -7.73 5.83
N MET A 185 22.85 -7.84 6.63
CA MET A 185 21.54 -7.21 6.37
C MET A 185 21.60 -5.70 6.18
N VAL A 186 22.34 -4.98 7.06
CA VAL A 186 22.47 -3.51 6.93
C VAL A 186 23.19 -3.13 5.63
N LYS A 187 24.16 -3.93 5.20
CA LYS A 187 24.87 -3.72 3.92
C LYS A 187 23.94 -3.91 2.73
N VAL A 188 23.05 -4.87 2.79
CA VAL A 188 22.07 -5.20 1.74
C VAL A 188 21.01 -4.11 1.60
N GLU A 189 20.41 -3.66 2.70
CA GLU A 189 19.49 -2.52 2.69
C GLU A 189 20.15 -1.25 2.15
N THR A 190 21.39 -1.03 2.52
CA THR A 190 22.18 0.09 2.04
C THR A 190 22.38 0.03 0.52
N ALA A 191 22.70 -1.16 -0.02
CA ALA A 191 22.85 -1.37 -1.46
C ALA A 191 21.56 -1.07 -2.21
N LYS A 192 20.45 -1.59 -1.74
CA LYS A 192 19.12 -1.34 -2.32
C LYS A 192 18.80 0.16 -2.33
N LYS A 193 18.98 0.85 -1.21
CA LYS A 193 18.76 2.31 -1.11
C LYS A 193 19.60 3.10 -2.11
N VAL A 194 20.90 2.78 -2.25
CA VAL A 194 21.79 3.45 -3.22
C VAL A 194 21.27 3.27 -4.64
N ILE A 195 20.95 2.06 -5.04
CA ILE A 195 20.57 1.79 -6.42
C ILE A 195 19.21 2.37 -6.74
N ASN A 196 18.26 2.26 -5.85
CA ASN A 196 16.96 2.87 -6.06
C ASN A 196 17.07 4.39 -6.10
N ALA A 197 17.87 4.99 -5.22
CA ALA A 197 18.11 6.43 -5.25
C ALA A 197 18.76 6.87 -6.59
N VAL A 198 19.73 6.11 -7.11
CA VAL A 198 20.32 6.38 -8.43
C VAL A 198 19.29 6.25 -9.54
N ARG A 199 18.50 5.16 -9.55
CA ARG A 199 17.44 4.95 -10.56
C ARG A 199 16.41 6.07 -10.52
N TYR A 200 15.93 6.47 -9.33
CA TYR A 200 14.97 7.57 -9.17
C TYR A 200 15.53 8.90 -9.67
N LYS A 201 16.80 9.19 -9.37
CA LYS A 201 17.43 10.44 -9.85
C LYS A 201 17.60 10.47 -11.36
N VAL A 202 17.98 9.37 -11.98
CA VAL A 202 18.05 9.26 -13.45
C VAL A 202 16.69 9.46 -14.07
N MET A 203 15.63 8.85 -13.51
CA MET A 203 14.27 8.99 -14.00
C MET A 203 13.69 10.39 -13.80
N ASP A 204 13.96 11.03 -12.66
CA ASP A 204 13.60 12.43 -12.42
C ASP A 204 14.19 13.34 -13.51
N MET A 205 15.44 13.12 -13.88
CA MET A 205 16.10 13.90 -14.92
C MET A 205 15.49 13.65 -16.30
N GLN A 206 15.17 12.41 -16.62
CA GLN A 206 14.50 12.05 -17.87
C GLN A 206 13.13 12.69 -17.95
N HIS A 207 12.35 12.67 -16.86
CA HIS A 207 11.04 13.30 -16.77
C HIS A 207 11.13 14.82 -16.98
N LEU A 208 12.10 15.46 -16.36
CA LEU A 208 12.35 16.89 -16.53
C LEU A 208 12.67 17.24 -17.99
N MET A 209 13.48 16.43 -18.67
CA MET A 209 13.77 16.58 -20.09
C MET A 209 12.50 16.47 -20.95
N TYR A 210 11.67 15.48 -20.68
CA TYR A 210 10.39 15.34 -21.37
C TYR A 210 9.50 16.57 -21.20
N GLN A 211 9.41 17.09 -19.96
CA GLN A 211 8.61 18.29 -19.69
C GLN A 211 9.13 19.54 -20.42
N ILE A 212 10.45 19.70 -20.51
CA ILE A 212 11.07 20.90 -21.11
C ILE A 212 11.03 20.82 -22.63
N LYS A 213 11.26 19.67 -23.23
CA LYS A 213 11.43 19.51 -24.69
C LYS A 213 10.24 18.91 -25.39
N GLY A 214 9.31 18.28 -24.67
CA GLY A 214 8.21 17.53 -25.29
C GLY A 214 8.69 16.29 -26.06
N GLU A 215 9.97 15.92 -25.92
CA GLU A 215 10.58 14.79 -26.61
C GLU A 215 10.61 13.56 -25.69
N HIS A 216 10.35 12.41 -26.28
CA HIS A 216 10.43 11.15 -25.56
C HIS A 216 11.88 10.80 -25.19
N PRO A 217 12.18 10.44 -23.93
CA PRO A 217 13.55 10.14 -23.49
C PRO A 217 14.12 8.84 -24.07
N HIS A 218 13.37 8.11 -24.87
CA HIS A 218 13.70 6.74 -25.30
C HIS A 218 14.64 6.62 -26.49
N ASP A 219 14.85 7.65 -27.26
CA ASP A 219 15.78 7.53 -28.36
C ASP A 219 17.22 7.53 -27.83
N SER A 220 17.74 6.35 -27.51
CA SER A 220 19.17 6.01 -27.35
C SER A 220 20.09 6.96 -26.55
N LEU A 221 19.54 8.01 -26.00
CA LEU A 221 20.19 9.21 -25.50
C LEU A 221 20.54 9.14 -24.01
N LEU A 222 20.37 7.99 -23.46
CA LEU A 222 20.17 7.82 -22.02
C LEU A 222 21.24 8.38 -21.09
N HIS A 223 22.48 8.52 -21.49
CA HIS A 223 23.51 8.97 -20.54
C HIS A 223 24.51 10.00 -21.11
N ARG A 224 24.73 10.04 -22.41
CA ARG A 224 25.70 10.98 -22.97
C ARG A 224 25.10 12.34 -23.33
N GLU A 225 23.95 12.35 -23.91
CA GLU A 225 23.36 13.56 -24.47
C GLU A 225 22.63 14.42 -23.43
N ILE A 226 22.09 13.79 -22.35
CA ILE A 226 21.58 14.58 -21.21
C ILE A 226 22.64 15.51 -20.64
N ILE A 227 23.91 15.09 -20.68
CA ILE A 227 25.04 15.82 -20.13
C ILE A 227 25.45 16.98 -21.06
N GLU A 228 25.19 16.88 -22.35
CA GLU A 228 25.62 17.81 -23.38
C GLU A 228 24.61 18.90 -23.73
N LEU A 229 23.41 18.86 -23.18
CA LEU A 229 22.33 19.79 -23.49
C LEU A 229 22.47 21.13 -22.75
N ASP A 230 22.53 22.21 -23.51
CA ASP A 230 22.75 23.60 -23.02
C ASP A 230 21.65 24.09 -22.06
N GLY A 231 20.44 23.53 -22.10
CA GLY A 231 19.34 23.88 -21.20
C GLY A 231 19.44 23.30 -19.79
N PHE A 232 20.44 22.48 -19.49
CA PHE A 232 20.64 21.80 -18.21
C PHE A 232 21.81 22.34 -17.41
N LYS A 233 22.27 23.55 -17.67
CA LYS A 233 23.45 24.16 -17.00
C LYS A 233 23.29 24.14 -15.48
N ASP A 234 22.11 24.33 -14.95
CA ASP A 234 21.84 24.32 -13.49
C ASP A 234 21.84 22.90 -12.90
N TYR A 235 21.58 21.90 -13.71
CA TYR A 235 21.61 20.48 -13.31
C TYR A 235 22.91 19.79 -13.67
N TYR A 236 23.75 20.42 -14.47
CA TYR A 236 25.01 19.85 -14.93
C TYR A 236 25.97 19.43 -13.81
N PRO A 237 26.15 20.20 -12.72
CA PRO A 237 26.96 19.76 -11.60
C PRO A 237 26.43 18.49 -10.95
N PHE A 238 25.10 18.35 -10.83
CA PHE A 238 24.45 17.18 -10.28
C PHE A 238 24.60 15.96 -11.18
N ILE A 239 24.36 16.09 -12.48
CA ILE A 239 24.54 15.01 -13.46
C ILE A 239 26.00 14.58 -13.53
N ARG A 240 26.93 15.52 -13.49
CA ARG A 240 28.36 15.26 -13.44
C ARG A 240 28.72 14.51 -12.16
N SER A 241 28.21 14.96 -11.02
CA SER A 241 28.40 14.29 -9.73
C SER A 241 27.81 12.90 -9.71
N LEU A 242 26.65 12.68 -10.35
CA LEU A 242 26.02 11.37 -10.49
C LEU A 242 26.84 10.46 -11.40
N LYS A 243 27.35 11.00 -12.53
CA LYS A 243 28.26 10.30 -13.46
C LYS A 243 29.59 10.00 -12.78
N ASP A 244 30.14 10.95 -12.08
CA ASP A 244 31.38 10.80 -11.35
C ASP A 244 31.19 9.87 -10.17
N ALA A 245 30.02 9.90 -9.48
CA ALA A 245 29.65 8.94 -8.46
C ALA A 245 29.48 7.53 -9.07
N PHE A 246 28.79 7.39 -10.18
CA PHE A 246 28.65 6.11 -10.88
C PHE A 246 29.99 5.57 -11.39
N ILE A 247 30.82 6.44 -11.92
CA ILE A 247 32.17 6.10 -12.33
C ILE A 247 33.01 5.78 -11.10
N THR A 248 32.95 6.58 -10.07
CA THR A 248 33.75 6.46 -8.84
C THR A 248 33.30 5.27 -8.00
N ILE A 249 32.03 5.04 -7.85
CA ILE A 249 31.45 3.85 -7.20
C ILE A 249 31.92 2.57 -7.91
N LYS A 250 32.19 2.64 -9.22
CA LYS A 250 32.76 1.52 -9.97
C LYS A 250 34.29 1.38 -9.82
N TYR A 251 35.00 2.35 -9.26
CA TYR A 251 36.44 2.49 -9.56
C TYR A 251 37.41 2.60 -8.40
N ASP A 252 37.00 2.71 -7.15
CA ASP A 252 37.95 2.79 -6.04
C ASP A 252 38.51 1.42 -5.60
N TYR A 253 38.86 0.65 -6.58
CA TYR A 253 39.29 -0.73 -6.44
C TYR A 253 40.80 -0.95 -6.25
N ARG A 254 41.62 0.03 -6.62
CA ARG A 254 43.08 -0.17 -6.73
C ARG A 254 43.88 0.06 -5.46
N THR A 255 43.33 0.64 -4.41
CA THR A 255 44.07 1.09 -3.24
C THR A 255 44.01 0.17 -2.03
N TYR A 256 43.11 -0.83 -1.99
CA TYR A 256 42.96 -1.70 -0.85
C TYR A 256 42.98 -3.19 -1.22
N SER A 257 43.65 -3.99 -0.40
CA SER A 257 43.72 -5.45 -0.51
C SER A 257 42.37 -6.18 -0.21
N GLY A 258 41.25 -5.49 -0.30
CA GLY A 258 39.87 -6.00 -0.14
C GLY A 258 38.92 -5.23 -1.05
N LEU A 259 37.82 -5.87 -1.44
CA LEU A 259 36.77 -5.26 -2.26
C LEU A 259 36.21 -4.00 -1.57
N ASN A 260 36.15 -2.88 -2.30
CA ASN A 260 35.50 -1.66 -1.80
C ASN A 260 34.02 -1.99 -1.45
N PRO A 261 33.55 -1.62 -0.25
CA PRO A 261 32.15 -1.86 0.13
C PRO A 261 31.12 -1.33 -0.85
N VAL A 262 31.41 -0.23 -1.53
CA VAL A 262 30.50 0.39 -2.50
C VAL A 262 30.42 -0.40 -3.80
N ASP A 263 31.55 -0.90 -4.31
CA ASP A 263 31.56 -1.77 -5.50
C ASP A 263 30.81 -3.07 -5.24
N LYS A 264 30.98 -3.65 -4.04
CA LYS A 264 30.19 -4.80 -3.60
C LYS A 264 28.69 -4.50 -3.61
N LEU A 265 28.28 -3.34 -3.09
CA LEU A 265 26.88 -2.95 -3.03
C LEU A 265 26.26 -2.80 -4.42
N ILE A 266 27.00 -2.21 -5.36
CA ILE A 266 26.51 -2.05 -6.74
C ILE A 266 26.45 -3.40 -7.45
N ALA A 267 27.49 -4.21 -7.32
CA ALA A 267 27.50 -5.55 -7.91
C ALA A 267 26.37 -6.41 -7.33
N LEU A 268 26.12 -6.32 -6.02
CA LEU A 268 25.01 -6.99 -5.35
C LEU A 268 23.67 -6.59 -5.97
N ALA A 269 23.43 -5.30 -6.17
CA ALA A 269 22.17 -4.84 -6.71
C ALA A 269 22.00 -5.13 -8.21
N GLU A 270 23.07 -5.17 -9.00
CA GLU A 270 23.00 -5.65 -10.37
C GLU A 270 22.68 -7.16 -10.43
N LYS A 271 23.29 -7.94 -9.55
CA LYS A 271 22.95 -9.36 -9.39
C LYS A 271 21.50 -9.54 -8.94
N PHE A 272 21.05 -8.73 -8.00
CA PHE A 272 19.67 -8.75 -7.54
C PHE A 272 18.68 -8.39 -8.67
N GLY A 273 18.98 -7.36 -9.45
CA GLY A 273 18.17 -7.01 -10.62
C GLY A 273 18.09 -8.16 -11.65
N THR A 274 19.24 -8.79 -11.93
CA THR A 274 19.31 -9.97 -12.82
C THR A 274 18.52 -11.16 -12.24
N TYR A 275 18.60 -11.38 -10.92
CA TYR A 275 17.85 -12.44 -10.26
C TYR A 275 16.36 -12.19 -10.33
N LYS A 276 15.91 -10.97 -10.08
CA LYS A 276 14.50 -10.57 -10.23
C LYS A 276 13.99 -10.81 -11.65
N GLU A 277 14.73 -10.33 -12.65
CA GLU A 277 14.34 -10.49 -14.06
C GLU A 277 14.26 -11.99 -14.45
N LYS A 278 15.25 -12.79 -14.07
CA LYS A 278 15.27 -14.24 -14.33
C LYS A 278 14.05 -14.98 -13.73
N ASN A 279 13.58 -14.52 -12.57
CA ASN A 279 12.57 -15.21 -11.78
C ASN A 279 11.19 -14.54 -11.81
N SER A 280 11.00 -13.55 -12.68
CA SER A 280 9.74 -12.78 -12.77
C SER A 280 9.33 -12.19 -11.42
N LEU A 281 10.28 -11.58 -10.72
CA LEU A 281 10.09 -10.94 -9.43
C LEU A 281 10.17 -9.42 -9.57
N ILE A 282 9.32 -8.72 -8.83
CA ILE A 282 9.36 -7.27 -8.67
C ILE A 282 9.20 -6.90 -7.19
N ASP A 283 9.73 -5.77 -6.79
CA ASP A 283 9.50 -5.20 -5.47
C ASP A 283 8.66 -3.90 -5.56
N PHE A 284 8.35 -3.28 -4.43
CA PHE A 284 7.54 -2.06 -4.40
C PHE A 284 8.17 -0.88 -5.17
N ASP A 285 9.50 -0.78 -5.21
CA ASP A 285 10.17 0.23 -6.01
C ASP A 285 10.03 -0.06 -7.51
N ASP A 286 10.09 -1.33 -7.91
CA ASP A 286 9.87 -1.73 -9.31
C ASP A 286 8.46 -1.37 -9.79
N LEU A 287 7.43 -1.47 -8.94
CA LEU A 287 6.08 -1.04 -9.30
C LEU A 287 6.07 0.40 -9.81
N LEU A 288 6.73 1.30 -9.08
CA LEU A 288 6.80 2.72 -9.46
C LEU A 288 7.63 2.92 -10.72
N LEU A 289 8.82 2.31 -10.76
CA LEU A 289 9.78 2.47 -11.84
C LEU A 289 9.26 1.91 -13.17
N MET A 290 8.68 0.71 -13.16
CA MET A 290 8.12 0.09 -14.36
C MET A 290 6.88 0.82 -14.87
N THR A 291 6.06 1.35 -13.97
CA THR A 291 4.92 2.20 -14.34
C THR A 291 5.40 3.48 -15.00
N TYR A 292 6.43 4.12 -14.43
CA TYR A 292 7.02 5.31 -15.00
C TYR A 292 7.55 5.04 -16.41
N ASP A 293 8.34 3.98 -16.58
CA ASP A 293 8.86 3.57 -17.89
C ASP A 293 7.74 3.29 -18.90
N ALA A 294 6.70 2.59 -18.47
CA ALA A 294 5.56 2.26 -19.36
C ALA A 294 4.87 3.52 -19.89
N TYR A 295 4.55 4.49 -18.99
CA TYR A 295 3.93 5.74 -19.41
C TYR A 295 4.84 6.62 -20.25
N LEU A 296 6.13 6.62 -19.94
CA LEU A 296 7.11 7.41 -20.67
C LEU A 296 7.29 6.90 -22.10
N ASN A 297 7.18 5.56 -22.28
CA ASN A 297 7.26 4.90 -23.58
C ASN A 297 5.93 4.88 -24.35
N ASP A 298 4.86 5.36 -23.77
CA ASP A 298 3.53 5.36 -24.37
C ASP A 298 3.37 6.53 -25.36
N ILE A 299 4.08 6.45 -26.48
CA ILE A 299 4.08 7.47 -27.55
C ILE A 299 2.70 7.66 -28.14
N ASP A 300 1.95 6.58 -28.30
CA ASP A 300 0.61 6.58 -28.90
C ASP A 300 -0.50 6.93 -27.91
N HIS A 301 -0.15 7.28 -26.69
CA HIS A 301 -1.11 7.53 -25.61
C HIS A 301 -2.12 6.39 -25.43
N ALA A 302 -1.61 5.14 -25.47
CA ALA A 302 -2.38 3.93 -25.30
C ALA A 302 -2.94 3.78 -23.89
N TYR A 303 -2.17 4.18 -22.91
CA TYR A 303 -2.57 4.05 -21.51
C TYR A 303 -3.52 5.16 -21.09
N LYS A 304 -4.41 4.82 -20.19
CA LYS A 304 -5.40 5.74 -19.64
C LYS A 304 -4.70 6.87 -18.88
N ARG A 305 -5.15 8.10 -19.13
CA ARG A 305 -4.78 9.30 -18.39
C ARG A 305 -6.03 9.98 -17.87
N TYR A 306 -5.90 10.68 -16.77
CA TYR A 306 -7.02 11.23 -16.03
C TYR A 306 -7.08 12.75 -16.19
N LYS A 307 -8.28 13.27 -16.37
CA LYS A 307 -8.52 14.72 -16.44
C LYS A 307 -8.65 15.35 -15.08
N TRP A 308 -9.13 14.59 -14.10
CA TRP A 308 -9.37 15.06 -12.75
C TRP A 308 -8.55 14.21 -11.76
N VAL A 309 -7.48 14.81 -11.22
CA VAL A 309 -6.56 14.12 -10.29
C VAL A 309 -6.58 14.85 -8.97
N GLN A 310 -6.77 14.12 -7.87
CA GLN A 310 -6.69 14.65 -6.51
C GLN A 310 -5.71 13.81 -5.69
N ILE A 311 -4.85 14.51 -4.95
CA ILE A 311 -3.81 13.88 -4.14
C ILE A 311 -3.90 14.43 -2.72
N ASP A 312 -4.12 13.54 -1.74
CA ASP A 312 -4.09 13.88 -0.31
C ASP A 312 -2.73 13.54 0.30
N GLU A 313 -2.40 14.19 1.40
CA GLU A 313 -1.15 14.01 2.17
C GLU A 313 0.11 14.17 1.29
N ILE A 314 0.09 15.22 0.44
CA ILE A 314 1.15 15.46 -0.55
C ILE A 314 2.55 15.61 0.07
N GLN A 315 2.64 16.05 1.32
CA GLN A 315 3.90 16.21 2.06
C GLN A 315 4.61 14.88 2.32
N ASP A 316 3.94 13.74 2.15
CA ASP A 316 4.51 12.40 2.36
C ASP A 316 4.95 11.72 1.05
N LEU A 317 4.64 12.33 -0.09
CA LEU A 317 5.04 11.79 -1.39
C LEU A 317 6.46 12.22 -1.77
N SER A 318 7.18 11.27 -2.34
CA SER A 318 8.49 11.55 -2.94
C SER A 318 8.33 12.36 -4.24
N LYS A 319 9.41 13.06 -4.62
CA LYS A 319 9.45 13.78 -5.89
C LYS A 319 9.18 12.86 -7.08
N PHE A 320 9.64 11.62 -7.02
CA PHE A 320 9.40 10.63 -8.06
C PHE A 320 7.91 10.25 -8.19
N GLN A 321 7.20 10.08 -7.07
CA GLN A 321 5.75 9.82 -7.09
C GLN A 321 4.95 11.00 -7.67
N ILE A 322 5.40 12.23 -7.43
CA ILE A 322 4.81 13.42 -8.09
C ILE A 322 5.04 13.40 -9.60
N SER A 323 6.24 12.96 -10.05
CA SER A 323 6.50 12.79 -11.48
C SER A 323 5.59 11.75 -12.14
N LEU A 324 5.26 10.66 -11.42
CA LEU A 324 4.26 9.70 -11.87
C LEU A 324 2.87 10.33 -12.02
N VAL A 325 2.44 11.14 -11.05
CA VAL A 325 1.15 11.86 -11.12
C VAL A 325 1.08 12.75 -12.37
N ASP A 326 2.20 13.38 -12.72
CA ASP A 326 2.29 14.19 -13.95
C ASP A 326 2.08 13.35 -15.21
N LEU A 327 2.52 12.11 -15.24
CA LEU A 327 2.32 11.17 -16.35
C LEU A 327 0.90 10.61 -16.40
N PHE A 328 0.26 10.42 -15.24
CA PHE A 328 -1.12 9.97 -15.15
C PHE A 328 -2.13 11.05 -15.57
N THR A 329 -1.70 12.31 -15.58
CA THR A 329 -2.59 13.44 -15.89
C THR A 329 -2.71 13.66 -17.41
N ASP A 330 -3.94 13.71 -17.90
CA ASP A 330 -4.22 14.18 -19.26
C ASP A 330 -4.11 15.72 -19.31
N LYS A 331 -2.97 16.21 -19.76
CA LYS A 331 -2.70 17.66 -19.87
C LYS A 331 -3.40 18.33 -21.06
N SER A 332 -4.50 17.78 -21.53
CA SER A 332 -5.41 18.44 -22.46
C SER A 332 -6.02 19.71 -21.85
N LYS A 333 -6.77 20.48 -22.62
CA LYS A 333 -7.20 21.86 -22.26
C LYS A 333 -7.97 21.99 -20.96
N ASP A 334 -8.58 20.94 -20.43
CA ASP A 334 -9.53 21.00 -19.31
C ASP A 334 -9.12 20.07 -18.13
N PHE A 335 -7.81 19.89 -17.89
CA PHE A 335 -7.37 19.09 -16.76
C PHE A 335 -7.44 19.84 -15.43
N VAL A 336 -7.58 19.07 -14.35
CA VAL A 336 -7.55 19.54 -12.97
C VAL A 336 -6.64 18.63 -12.15
N VAL A 337 -5.66 19.22 -11.48
CA VAL A 337 -4.85 18.53 -10.46
C VAL A 337 -4.97 19.31 -9.16
N LEU A 338 -5.33 18.62 -8.09
CA LEU A 338 -5.37 19.17 -6.75
C LEU A 338 -4.36 18.47 -5.86
N TYR A 339 -3.42 19.22 -5.33
CA TYR A 339 -2.47 18.80 -4.30
C TYR A 339 -2.98 19.28 -2.94
N LEU A 340 -3.22 18.38 -2.00
CA LEU A 340 -3.70 18.72 -0.68
C LEU A 340 -2.76 18.17 0.40
N GLY A 341 -2.38 18.98 1.37
CA GLY A 341 -1.44 18.56 2.40
C GLY A 341 -1.27 19.53 3.57
N ASP A 342 -0.39 19.12 4.48
CA ASP A 342 -0.04 19.85 5.71
C ASP A 342 1.48 19.77 5.92
N GLU A 343 2.17 20.89 5.73
CA GLU A 343 3.62 20.98 5.89
C GLU A 343 4.10 20.68 7.30
N GLN A 344 3.27 21.01 8.32
CA GLN A 344 3.60 20.79 9.71
C GLN A 344 3.58 19.29 10.09
N GLN A 345 2.98 18.45 9.23
CA GLN A 345 2.94 17.00 9.41
C GLN A 345 3.90 16.22 8.50
N ALA A 346 4.88 16.88 7.88
CA ALA A 346 5.91 16.22 7.05
C ALA A 346 6.95 15.50 7.94
N ILE A 347 6.77 14.21 8.20
CA ILE A 347 7.62 13.37 9.08
C ILE A 347 8.15 12.10 8.43
N TYR A 348 8.10 11.99 7.11
CA TYR A 348 8.53 10.81 6.37
C TYR A 348 9.70 11.09 5.41
N SER A 349 10.63 11.97 5.83
CA SER A 349 11.81 12.27 5.00
C SER A 349 12.68 11.02 4.74
N PHE A 350 12.73 10.09 5.69
CA PHE A 350 13.42 8.81 5.52
C PHE A 350 12.84 7.91 4.42
N MET A 351 11.60 8.18 3.97
CA MET A 351 10.96 7.51 2.82
C MET A 351 11.11 8.30 1.51
N GLY A 352 11.93 9.34 1.48
CA GLY A 352 12.18 10.17 0.30
C GLY A 352 11.21 11.35 0.13
N ALA A 353 10.31 11.59 1.08
CA ALA A 353 9.53 12.83 1.13
C ALA A 353 10.46 14.02 1.44
N SER A 354 10.20 15.17 0.84
CA SER A 354 11.05 16.36 1.00
C SER A 354 10.23 17.64 0.97
N LEU A 355 10.55 18.58 1.86
CA LEU A 355 9.97 19.93 1.82
C LEU A 355 10.27 20.66 0.51
N SER A 356 11.41 20.38 -0.13
CA SER A 356 11.72 20.93 -1.47
C SER A 356 10.72 20.50 -2.54
N THR A 357 10.07 19.35 -2.37
CA THR A 357 8.96 18.91 -3.25
C THR A 357 7.75 19.81 -3.10
N LEU A 358 7.41 20.18 -1.85
CA LEU A 358 6.31 21.11 -1.59
C LEU A 358 6.59 22.50 -2.15
N ASP A 359 7.84 23.00 -2.04
CA ASP A 359 8.22 24.30 -2.60
C ASP A 359 8.09 24.30 -4.12
N MET A 360 8.53 23.25 -4.78
CA MET A 360 8.32 23.06 -6.23
C MET A 360 6.83 23.09 -6.61
N LEU A 361 5.98 22.45 -5.82
CA LEU A 361 4.53 22.43 -6.07
C LEU A 361 3.88 23.80 -5.78
N LYS A 362 4.35 24.53 -4.79
CA LYS A 362 3.92 25.92 -4.54
C LYS A 362 4.22 26.82 -5.72
N GLU A 363 5.43 26.72 -6.30
CA GLU A 363 5.78 27.45 -7.52
C GLU A 363 4.87 27.10 -8.69
N ARG A 364 4.57 25.81 -8.87
CA ARG A 364 3.65 25.30 -9.90
C ARG A 364 2.23 25.85 -9.74
N CYS A 365 1.76 26.01 -8.51
CA CYS A 365 0.40 26.44 -8.16
C CYS A 365 0.31 27.91 -7.75
N ILE A 366 1.28 28.76 -8.07
CA ILE A 366 1.49 30.12 -7.50
C ILE A 366 0.24 31.01 -7.45
N ASN A 367 -0.72 30.86 -8.35
CA ASN A 367 -1.97 31.65 -8.38
C ASN A 367 -3.18 30.86 -7.87
N HIS A 368 -2.99 29.62 -7.44
CA HIS A 368 -4.04 28.67 -7.06
C HIS A 368 -3.67 27.93 -5.77
N ILE A 369 -3.12 28.68 -4.79
CA ILE A 369 -2.84 28.16 -3.46
C ILE A 369 -3.96 28.62 -2.52
N TYR A 370 -4.61 27.67 -1.87
CA TYR A 370 -5.72 27.88 -0.96
C TYR A 370 -5.33 27.49 0.46
N HIS A 371 -5.81 28.22 1.44
CA HIS A 371 -5.61 27.93 2.86
C HIS A 371 -6.98 27.72 3.52
N LEU A 372 -7.15 26.61 4.23
CA LEU A 372 -8.35 26.35 5.01
C LEU A 372 -8.22 27.00 6.40
N ASP A 373 -9.18 27.82 6.73
CA ASP A 373 -9.13 28.73 7.88
C ASP A 373 -9.94 28.27 9.12
N LYS A 374 -10.66 27.13 9.02
CA LYS A 374 -11.47 26.62 10.14
C LYS A 374 -11.11 25.20 10.53
N ASN A 375 -10.87 24.99 11.83
CA ASN A 375 -10.71 23.66 12.41
C ASN A 375 -12.04 23.19 13.02
N PHE A 376 -12.48 22.00 12.64
CA PHE A 376 -13.74 21.39 13.08
C PHE A 376 -13.55 20.25 14.09
N ARG A 377 -12.29 19.93 14.42
CA ARG A 377 -11.90 18.79 15.26
C ARG A 377 -11.64 19.18 16.70
N SER A 378 -10.73 20.14 16.87
CA SER A 378 -10.15 20.45 18.16
C SER A 378 -10.83 21.65 18.80
N PRO A 379 -11.13 21.62 20.11
CA PRO A 379 -11.60 22.79 20.85
C PRO A 379 -10.50 23.86 20.88
N LYS A 380 -10.92 25.07 21.16
CA LYS A 380 -10.07 26.27 21.14
C LYS A 380 -8.78 26.10 21.91
N TYR A 381 -8.85 25.60 23.14
CA TYR A 381 -7.66 25.46 23.98
C TYR A 381 -6.57 24.53 23.41
N LEU A 382 -6.95 23.45 22.75
CA LEU A 382 -6.00 22.57 22.05
C LEU A 382 -5.49 23.21 20.76
N LEU A 383 -6.38 23.80 19.97
CA LEU A 383 -5.97 24.46 18.74
C LEU A 383 -5.04 25.63 18.98
N ASP A 384 -5.31 26.46 20.00
CA ASP A 384 -4.43 27.55 20.43
C ASP A 384 -3.04 27.04 20.83
N LEU A 385 -2.98 25.87 21.49
CA LEU A 385 -1.71 25.22 21.82
C LEU A 385 -0.95 24.76 20.56
N TYR A 386 -1.64 24.12 19.63
CA TYR A 386 -1.04 23.65 18.38
C TYR A 386 -0.56 24.82 17.51
N ASN A 387 -1.38 25.86 17.39
CA ASN A 387 -1.05 27.06 16.62
C ASN A 387 0.14 27.79 17.23
N GLU A 388 0.18 27.92 18.56
CA GLU A 388 1.31 28.55 19.24
C GLU A 388 2.62 27.79 19.04
N TYR A 389 2.58 26.45 19.12
CA TYR A 389 3.71 25.59 18.79
C TYR A 389 4.16 25.78 17.34
N ALA A 390 3.22 25.76 16.40
CA ALA A 390 3.49 25.94 14.99
C ALA A 390 4.18 27.29 14.70
N ILE A 391 3.72 28.37 15.36
CA ILE A 391 4.34 29.70 15.21
C ILE A 391 5.76 29.73 15.78
N LYS A 392 5.95 29.19 16.99
CA LYS A 392 7.19 29.38 17.75
C LYS A 392 8.28 28.39 17.37
N GLU A 393 7.92 27.14 17.12
CA GLU A 393 8.87 26.05 16.83
C GLU A 393 9.00 25.73 15.34
N LEU A 394 7.88 25.79 14.59
CA LEU A 394 7.86 25.48 13.17
C LEU A 394 7.87 26.72 12.28
N HIS A 395 7.89 27.92 12.87
CA HIS A 395 7.95 29.21 12.18
C HIS A 395 6.83 29.44 11.15
N VAL A 396 5.65 28.88 11.41
CA VAL A 396 4.48 29.05 10.54
C VAL A 396 3.90 30.46 10.73
N ASP A 397 3.56 31.09 9.60
CA ASP A 397 2.90 32.40 9.64
C ASP A 397 1.49 32.23 10.21
N LYS A 398 1.15 33.13 11.15
CA LYS A 398 -0.14 33.12 11.84
C LYS A 398 -1.34 33.19 10.88
N ASP A 399 -1.20 33.85 9.75
CA ASP A 399 -2.27 34.05 8.78
C ASP A 399 -2.64 32.72 8.04
N PHE A 400 -1.81 31.69 8.14
CA PHE A 400 -2.03 30.38 7.56
C PHE A 400 -2.57 29.33 8.54
N LEU A 401 -2.73 29.71 9.81
CA LEU A 401 -3.22 28.80 10.84
C LEU A 401 -4.74 28.87 10.98
N PRO A 402 -5.41 27.72 11.21
CA PRO A 402 -6.86 27.68 11.32
C PRO A 402 -7.36 28.27 12.65
N GLU A 403 -8.56 28.84 12.58
CA GLU A 403 -9.32 29.23 13.75
C GLU A 403 -10.22 28.09 14.26
N PRO A 404 -10.52 28.04 15.56
CA PRO A 404 -11.42 27.02 16.10
C PRO A 404 -12.87 27.28 15.67
N LYS A 405 -13.61 26.18 15.45
CA LYS A 405 -15.07 26.24 15.40
C LYS A 405 -15.67 26.13 16.79
N ASP A 406 -15.05 25.32 17.66
CA ASP A 406 -15.45 25.11 19.04
C ASP A 406 -14.66 26.04 19.95
N GLU A 407 -15.32 27.05 20.55
CA GLU A 407 -14.75 28.08 21.43
C GLU A 407 -14.59 27.61 22.88
N MET A 408 -14.67 26.30 23.15
CA MET A 408 -14.52 25.76 24.50
C MET A 408 -13.16 26.10 25.10
N GLU A 409 -13.16 26.56 26.34
CA GLU A 409 -11.95 26.81 27.12
C GLU A 409 -11.53 25.57 27.93
N ALA A 410 -10.21 25.44 28.20
CA ALA A 410 -9.67 24.31 28.91
C ALA A 410 -10.18 24.20 30.35
N GLY A 411 -10.63 23.02 30.74
CA GLY A 411 -10.71 22.66 32.15
C GLY A 411 -9.32 22.41 32.73
N PHE A 412 -9.23 22.41 34.06
CA PHE A 412 -7.95 22.28 34.76
C PHE A 412 -7.17 20.99 34.49
N HIS A 413 -7.85 19.96 33.96
CA HIS A 413 -7.31 18.64 33.71
C HIS A 413 -7.23 18.28 32.22
N ASP A 414 -7.57 19.19 31.33
CA ASP A 414 -7.64 18.85 29.89
C ASP A 414 -6.29 18.91 29.20
N VAL A 415 -5.36 19.74 29.70
CA VAL A 415 -4.00 19.87 29.20
C VAL A 415 -3.02 19.82 30.37
N CYS A 416 -2.33 18.69 30.53
CA CYS A 416 -1.51 18.41 31.70
C CYS A 416 -0.10 17.96 31.35
N ILE A 417 0.88 18.31 32.19
CA ILE A 417 2.21 17.68 32.22
C ILE A 417 2.35 16.88 33.50
N HIS A 418 2.82 15.67 33.39
CA HIS A 418 3.11 14.78 34.51
C HIS A 418 4.62 14.59 34.65
N ASP A 419 5.15 15.02 35.79
CA ASP A 419 6.55 14.85 36.16
C ASP A 419 6.72 13.60 37.04
N TYR A 420 7.58 12.71 36.65
CA TYR A 420 7.91 11.46 37.34
C TYR A 420 9.41 11.38 37.68
N SER A 421 9.77 10.63 38.67
CA SER A 421 11.17 10.51 39.11
C SER A 421 11.99 9.58 38.20
N SER A 422 11.34 8.70 37.43
CA SER A 422 11.99 7.77 36.51
C SER A 422 11.03 7.30 35.41
N MET A 423 11.59 6.76 34.33
CA MET A 423 10.83 6.16 33.25
C MET A 423 9.97 4.96 33.70
N SER A 424 10.43 4.17 34.66
CA SER A 424 9.65 3.05 35.19
C SER A 424 8.45 3.56 36.01
N GLU A 425 8.64 4.59 36.83
CA GLU A 425 7.54 5.24 37.56
C GLU A 425 6.52 5.86 36.60
N GLU A 426 6.98 6.46 35.50
CA GLU A 426 6.10 7.00 34.47
C GLU A 426 5.12 5.92 33.98
N VAL A 427 5.63 4.75 33.55
CA VAL A 427 4.77 3.66 33.06
C VAL A 427 3.81 3.19 34.13
N ASP A 428 4.31 2.97 35.36
CA ASP A 428 3.48 2.51 36.48
C ASP A 428 2.37 3.48 36.82
N ARG A 429 2.67 4.78 36.83
CA ARG A 429 1.70 5.81 37.18
C ARG A 429 0.71 6.10 36.09
N VAL A 430 1.16 6.10 34.83
CA VAL A 430 0.26 6.22 33.68
C VAL A 430 -0.75 5.07 33.69
N CYS A 431 -0.31 3.84 33.84
CA CYS A 431 -1.22 2.69 33.85
C CYS A 431 -2.16 2.69 35.07
N ASN A 432 -1.69 3.05 36.26
CA ASN A 432 -2.46 2.88 37.49
C ASN A 432 -3.30 4.13 37.88
N ALA A 433 -2.94 5.32 37.42
CA ALA A 433 -3.59 6.55 37.84
C ALA A 433 -4.16 7.39 36.67
N VAL A 434 -3.43 7.49 35.54
CA VAL A 434 -3.85 8.35 34.44
C VAL A 434 -4.91 7.66 33.58
N LEU A 435 -4.67 6.42 33.17
CA LEU A 435 -5.62 5.68 32.35
C LEU A 435 -7.00 5.50 33.00
N PRO A 436 -7.13 5.09 34.28
CA PRO A 436 -8.43 5.01 34.93
C PRO A 436 -9.17 6.35 35.03
N TYR A 437 -8.43 7.47 35.04
CA TYR A 437 -9.03 8.80 35.03
C TYR A 437 -9.58 9.16 33.63
N LEU A 438 -8.94 8.68 32.57
CA LEU A 438 -9.30 8.96 31.18
C LEU A 438 -10.30 7.94 30.61
N ASP A 439 -10.52 6.79 31.24
CA ASP A 439 -11.48 5.76 30.83
C ASP A 439 -12.92 6.23 31.12
N LYS A 440 -13.44 7.08 30.25
CA LYS A 440 -14.79 7.66 30.37
C LYS A 440 -15.75 7.06 29.35
N GLU A 441 -16.94 6.80 29.81
CA GLU A 441 -18.06 6.45 28.95
C GLU A 441 -18.82 7.71 28.54
N VAL A 442 -19.16 7.79 27.27
CA VAL A 442 -19.92 8.89 26.69
C VAL A 442 -21.14 8.34 26.00
N GLU A 443 -22.30 8.92 26.28
CA GLU A 443 -23.55 8.58 25.60
C GLU A 443 -23.55 9.20 24.20
N THR A 444 -23.71 8.38 23.17
CA THR A 444 -23.79 8.77 21.77
C THR A 444 -25.13 8.34 21.18
N GLU A 445 -25.50 8.84 20.00
CA GLU A 445 -26.68 8.39 19.27
C GLU A 445 -26.71 6.88 19.00
N GLU A 446 -25.53 6.24 18.94
CA GLU A 446 -25.37 4.80 18.72
C GLU A 446 -25.24 3.99 20.03
N GLY A 447 -25.36 4.63 21.20
CA GLY A 447 -25.27 4.03 22.52
C GLY A 447 -24.10 4.54 23.36
N ILE A 448 -23.79 3.84 24.45
CA ILE A 448 -22.67 4.20 25.36
C ILE A 448 -21.36 3.73 24.71
N LYS A 449 -20.48 4.67 24.44
CA LYS A 449 -19.11 4.40 23.92
C LYS A 449 -18.07 4.89 24.91
N LYS A 450 -16.93 4.22 24.94
CA LYS A 450 -15.76 4.68 25.69
C LYS A 450 -14.94 5.65 24.83
N GLU A 451 -14.38 6.67 25.45
CA GLU A 451 -13.42 7.58 24.79
C GLU A 451 -12.13 6.81 24.44
N ARG A 452 -11.62 7.01 23.24
CA ARG A 452 -10.37 6.40 22.79
C ARG A 452 -9.19 7.15 23.38
N THR A 453 -8.25 6.40 23.94
CA THR A 453 -7.03 6.94 24.57
C THR A 453 -5.80 6.36 23.88
N ALA A 454 -4.86 7.19 23.46
CA ALA A 454 -3.59 6.78 22.89
C ALA A 454 -2.41 7.08 23.79
N LEU A 455 -1.55 6.08 23.98
CA LEU A 455 -0.22 6.21 24.56
C LEU A 455 0.78 6.33 23.39
N LEU A 456 1.30 7.52 23.18
CA LEU A 456 2.21 7.81 22.07
C LEU A 456 3.65 7.92 22.59
N VAL A 457 4.56 7.19 21.95
CA VAL A 457 5.97 7.14 22.29
C VAL A 457 6.85 7.37 21.05
N PRO A 458 8.10 7.82 21.21
CA PRO A 458 8.99 8.02 20.07
C PRO A 458 9.46 6.70 19.44
N TRP A 459 9.68 5.65 20.23
CA TRP A 459 10.34 4.43 19.77
C TRP A 459 9.52 3.17 20.03
N ASN A 460 9.74 2.15 19.16
CA ASN A 460 9.07 0.85 19.29
C ASN A 460 9.42 0.13 20.60
N ILE A 461 10.65 0.29 21.13
CA ILE A 461 11.06 -0.33 22.39
C ILE A 461 10.22 0.20 23.57
N ASP A 462 9.92 1.49 23.58
CA ASP A 462 9.08 2.10 24.61
C ASP A 462 7.63 1.60 24.50
N ALA A 463 7.12 1.45 23.27
CA ALA A 463 5.77 0.89 23.04
C ALA A 463 5.67 -0.57 23.48
N ASN A 464 6.73 -1.36 23.28
CA ASN A 464 6.81 -2.75 23.77
C ASN A 464 6.74 -2.81 25.29
N GLU A 465 7.55 -2.00 25.99
CA GLU A 465 7.57 -1.92 27.46
C GLU A 465 6.18 -1.61 28.03
N ILE A 466 5.50 -0.62 27.45
CA ILE A 466 4.16 -0.22 27.89
C ILE A 466 3.15 -1.34 27.61
N SER A 467 3.17 -1.91 26.43
CA SER A 467 2.26 -3.01 26.06
C SER A 467 2.44 -4.22 26.95
N ASP A 468 3.68 -4.61 27.26
CA ASP A 468 3.98 -5.73 28.14
C ASP A 468 3.48 -5.47 29.58
N ARG A 469 3.58 -4.22 30.03
CA ARG A 469 3.03 -3.79 31.32
C ARG A 469 1.51 -3.90 31.35
N LEU A 470 0.83 -3.40 30.30
CA LEU A 470 -0.63 -3.49 30.19
C LEU A 470 -1.13 -4.94 30.11
N LYS A 471 -0.41 -5.80 29.36
CA LYS A 471 -0.69 -7.26 29.31
C LYS A 471 -0.58 -7.91 30.66
N LYS A 472 0.47 -7.57 31.43
CA LYS A 472 0.67 -8.08 32.81
C LYS A 472 -0.47 -7.71 33.72
N ASP A 473 -1.01 -6.49 33.56
CA ASP A 473 -2.13 -5.99 34.35
C ASP A 473 -3.49 -6.40 33.75
N LYS A 474 -3.50 -7.16 32.64
CA LYS A 474 -4.71 -7.61 31.91
C LYS A 474 -5.59 -6.45 31.45
N ILE A 475 -4.99 -5.32 31.08
CA ILE A 475 -5.68 -4.16 30.51
C ILE A 475 -5.75 -4.36 28.99
N PRO A 476 -6.98 -4.50 28.41
CA PRO A 476 -7.14 -4.62 26.97
C PRO A 476 -6.60 -3.37 26.26
N HIS A 477 -5.80 -3.58 25.23
CA HIS A 477 -5.26 -2.48 24.43
C HIS A 477 -4.84 -2.99 23.06
N PHE A 478 -4.84 -2.10 22.10
CA PHE A 478 -4.34 -2.33 20.75
C PHE A 478 -2.97 -1.67 20.57
N LYS A 479 -1.98 -2.46 20.17
CA LYS A 479 -0.63 -1.97 19.96
C LYS A 479 -0.34 -1.80 18.48
N ILE A 480 -0.09 -0.57 18.05
CA ILE A 480 0.32 -0.23 16.68
C ILE A 480 1.83 0.02 16.65
N SER A 481 2.61 -0.99 16.93
CA SER A 481 4.09 -0.88 16.94
C SER A 481 4.76 -2.25 16.90
N GLY A 482 5.99 -2.32 16.39
CA GLY A 482 6.71 -3.58 16.24
C GLY A 482 6.35 -4.31 14.95
N MET A 483 6.34 -5.64 15.00
CA MET A 483 5.99 -6.48 13.85
C MET A 483 4.49 -6.37 13.57
N ASP A 484 4.17 -5.99 12.35
CA ASP A 484 2.80 -5.83 11.85
C ASP A 484 2.09 -7.19 11.79
N SER A 485 0.84 -7.28 12.24
CA SER A 485 0.07 -8.52 12.24
C SER A 485 -0.04 -9.15 10.84
N PHE A 486 -0.13 -8.35 9.78
CA PHE A 486 -0.13 -8.83 8.39
C PHE A 486 1.23 -9.38 7.95
N GLN A 487 2.33 -8.98 8.60
CA GLN A 487 3.68 -9.45 8.32
C GLN A 487 4.06 -10.69 9.14
N MET A 488 3.20 -11.16 10.04
CA MET A 488 3.46 -12.37 10.80
C MET A 488 3.38 -13.63 9.95
N VAL A 489 4.14 -14.66 10.31
CA VAL A 489 4.24 -15.94 9.59
C VAL A 489 2.86 -16.53 9.25
N HIS A 490 1.93 -16.51 10.19
CA HIS A 490 0.54 -16.95 9.97
C HIS A 490 -0.09 -16.27 8.76
N MET A 491 -0.15 -14.93 8.75
CA MET A 491 -0.78 -14.18 7.65
C MET A 491 -0.01 -14.33 6.34
N LYS A 492 1.32 -14.27 6.39
CA LYS A 492 2.16 -14.48 5.21
C LYS A 492 1.99 -15.87 4.60
N THR A 493 1.81 -16.91 5.40
CA THR A 493 1.57 -18.26 4.92
C THR A 493 0.18 -18.41 4.31
N LEU A 494 -0.83 -17.81 4.94
CA LEU A 494 -2.19 -17.79 4.41
C LEU A 494 -2.26 -17.06 3.06
N MET A 495 -1.62 -15.90 2.96
CA MET A 495 -1.52 -15.14 1.71
C MET A 495 -0.71 -15.91 0.64
N ALA A 496 0.36 -16.58 1.04
CA ALA A 496 1.13 -17.43 0.13
C ALA A 496 0.29 -18.60 -0.40
N HIS A 497 -0.57 -19.21 0.42
CA HIS A 497 -1.48 -20.24 -0.04
C HIS A 497 -2.44 -19.70 -1.12
N PHE A 498 -3.08 -18.54 -0.90
CA PHE A 498 -3.97 -17.95 -1.90
C PHE A 498 -3.24 -17.60 -3.19
N ASN A 499 -2.06 -16.99 -3.10
CA ASN A 499 -1.23 -16.70 -4.26
C ASN A 499 -0.80 -17.99 -5.01
N ALA A 500 -0.51 -19.08 -4.30
CA ALA A 500 -0.13 -20.36 -4.91
C ALA A 500 -1.31 -21.06 -5.61
N VAL A 501 -2.53 -20.92 -5.03
CA VAL A 501 -3.77 -21.45 -5.65
C VAL A 501 -4.17 -20.65 -6.88
N ASP A 502 -4.04 -19.34 -6.84
CA ASP A 502 -4.36 -18.45 -7.97
C ASP A 502 -3.35 -18.59 -9.10
N ASN A 503 -2.05 -18.60 -8.76
CA ASN A 503 -0.95 -18.63 -9.72
C ASN A 503 0.04 -19.76 -9.42
N ASP A 504 -0.02 -20.83 -10.22
CA ASP A 504 0.86 -22.01 -10.10
C ASP A 504 2.37 -21.69 -10.24
N PHE A 505 2.74 -20.52 -10.77
CA PHE A 505 4.12 -20.11 -11.02
C PHE A 505 4.67 -19.11 -10.02
N ASN A 506 3.90 -18.72 -9.00
CA ASN A 506 4.33 -17.74 -8.01
C ASN A 506 5.49 -18.30 -7.16
N LEU A 507 6.73 -17.90 -7.49
CA LEU A 507 7.95 -18.40 -6.86
C LEU A 507 7.99 -18.12 -5.35
N ILE A 508 7.62 -16.92 -4.93
CA ILE A 508 7.66 -16.52 -3.52
C ILE A 508 6.63 -17.29 -2.70
N ALA A 509 5.39 -17.37 -3.22
CA ALA A 509 4.33 -18.11 -2.55
C ALA A 509 4.68 -19.59 -2.37
N TRP A 510 5.09 -20.25 -3.42
CA TRP A 510 5.44 -21.66 -3.36
C TRP A 510 6.69 -21.93 -2.51
N SER A 511 7.74 -21.10 -2.59
CA SER A 511 8.90 -21.27 -1.71
C SER A 511 8.53 -21.13 -0.24
N ARG A 512 7.57 -20.23 0.08
CA ARG A 512 7.03 -20.07 1.42
C ARG A 512 6.22 -21.28 1.87
N ILE A 513 5.35 -21.81 1.03
CA ILE A 513 4.59 -23.05 1.31
C ILE A 513 5.56 -24.21 1.58
N LEU A 514 6.51 -24.46 0.68
CA LEU A 514 7.50 -25.53 0.86
C LEU A 514 8.26 -25.45 2.17
N LYS A 515 8.66 -24.23 2.59
CA LYS A 515 9.37 -24.02 3.85
C LYS A 515 8.45 -24.19 5.05
N GLN A 516 7.25 -23.62 5.02
CA GLN A 516 6.34 -23.64 6.16
C GLN A 516 5.71 -25.03 6.40
N THR A 517 5.55 -25.83 5.34
CA THR A 517 5.11 -27.23 5.45
C THR A 517 6.25 -28.20 5.78
N HIS A 518 7.44 -27.70 6.08
CA HIS A 518 8.64 -28.50 6.37
C HIS A 518 9.13 -29.41 5.23
N ALA A 519 8.60 -29.21 4.01
CA ALA A 519 9.05 -29.93 2.82
C ALA A 519 10.51 -29.58 2.46
N VAL A 520 10.96 -28.37 2.78
CA VAL A 520 12.36 -27.93 2.70
C VAL A 520 12.79 -27.20 3.96
N ASP A 521 14.10 -27.10 4.20
CA ASP A 521 14.64 -26.47 5.41
C ASP A 521 14.71 -24.94 5.31
N THR A 522 14.87 -24.38 4.10
CA THR A 522 15.03 -22.94 3.86
C THR A 522 14.23 -22.47 2.64
N TYR A 523 13.89 -21.18 2.60
CA TYR A 523 13.25 -20.56 1.43
C TYR A 523 14.12 -20.68 0.18
N SER A 524 15.45 -20.54 0.32
CA SER A 524 16.41 -20.70 -0.78
C SER A 524 16.35 -22.10 -1.40
N GLN A 525 16.33 -23.16 -0.58
CA GLN A 525 16.13 -24.52 -1.11
C GLN A 525 14.81 -24.65 -1.88
N GLY A 526 13.73 -24.05 -1.34
CA GLY A 526 12.44 -24.03 -2.02
C GLY A 526 12.53 -23.35 -3.40
N ARG A 527 13.17 -22.18 -3.48
CA ARG A 527 13.35 -21.48 -4.75
C ARG A 527 14.22 -22.24 -5.75
N HIS A 528 15.30 -22.89 -5.27
CA HIS A 528 16.16 -23.70 -6.14
C HIS A 528 15.42 -24.90 -6.73
N ILE A 529 14.62 -25.61 -5.94
CA ILE A 529 13.79 -26.72 -6.43
C ILE A 529 12.78 -26.21 -7.49
N ILE A 530 12.14 -25.06 -7.24
CA ILE A 530 11.17 -24.47 -8.19
C ILE A 530 11.88 -24.03 -9.49
N ASP A 531 13.07 -23.41 -9.41
CA ASP A 531 13.83 -23.01 -10.60
C ASP A 531 14.29 -24.25 -11.41
N GLU A 532 14.66 -25.33 -10.75
CA GLU A 532 14.97 -26.61 -11.39
C GLU A 532 13.72 -27.21 -12.08
N MET A 533 12.58 -27.25 -11.38
CA MET A 533 11.30 -27.69 -11.96
C MET A 533 10.92 -26.88 -13.20
N ARG A 534 11.06 -25.56 -13.13
CA ARG A 534 10.85 -24.68 -14.28
C ARG A 534 11.77 -25.03 -15.46
N GLY A 535 13.04 -25.39 -15.19
CA GLY A 535 14.00 -25.81 -16.21
C GLY A 535 13.66 -27.12 -16.93
N ILE A 536 12.79 -27.93 -16.36
CA ILE A 536 12.34 -29.22 -16.91
C ILE A 536 10.86 -29.25 -17.29
N GLY A 537 10.23 -28.08 -17.37
CA GLY A 537 8.82 -27.94 -17.79
C GLY A 537 7.81 -28.41 -16.75
N MET A 538 8.07 -28.13 -15.46
CA MET A 538 7.17 -28.40 -14.34
C MET A 538 6.81 -27.14 -13.61
N CYS A 539 5.63 -27.11 -13.00
CA CYS A 539 5.22 -26.10 -12.04
C CYS A 539 5.12 -26.70 -10.63
N PRO A 540 5.24 -25.88 -9.57
CA PRO A 540 5.20 -26.40 -8.20
C PRO A 540 3.96 -27.22 -7.85
N SER A 541 2.79 -26.91 -8.42
CA SER A 541 1.57 -27.69 -8.21
C SER A 541 1.67 -29.13 -8.74
N ASP A 542 2.64 -29.44 -9.60
CA ASP A 542 2.88 -30.81 -10.06
C ASP A 542 3.39 -31.71 -8.92
N LEU A 543 3.99 -31.14 -7.85
CA LEU A 543 4.38 -31.90 -6.65
C LEU A 543 3.17 -32.40 -5.84
N LEU A 544 1.98 -31.88 -6.09
CA LEU A 544 0.72 -32.29 -5.45
C LEU A 544 -0.06 -33.33 -6.29
N ARG A 545 0.48 -33.74 -7.44
CA ARG A 545 -0.15 -34.73 -8.31
C ARG A 545 0.34 -36.14 -7.97
N ASP A 546 -0.57 -37.10 -8.12
CA ASP A 546 -0.24 -38.51 -7.88
C ASP A 546 0.48 -39.10 -9.13
N ASN A 547 1.81 -39.12 -9.09
CA ASN A 547 2.69 -39.71 -10.12
C ASN A 547 2.56 -39.09 -11.53
N GLY A 548 2.29 -37.80 -11.66
CA GLY A 548 2.20 -37.17 -12.96
C GLY A 548 2.56 -35.69 -12.94
N SER A 549 2.75 -35.11 -14.11
CA SER A 549 2.92 -33.65 -14.30
C SER A 549 1.86 -33.11 -15.25
N THR A 550 1.64 -31.81 -15.21
CA THR A 550 0.76 -31.10 -16.17
C THR A 550 1.15 -31.41 -17.62
N LEU A 551 2.46 -31.45 -17.89
CA LEU A 551 2.97 -31.74 -19.22
C LEU A 551 2.73 -33.22 -19.61
N GLY A 552 2.92 -34.12 -18.66
CA GLY A 552 2.64 -35.55 -18.87
C GLY A 552 1.17 -35.84 -19.13
N GLU A 553 0.28 -35.20 -18.38
CA GLU A 553 -1.17 -35.29 -18.58
C GLU A 553 -1.57 -34.76 -19.97
N PHE A 554 -1.03 -33.60 -20.38
CA PHE A 554 -1.27 -33.07 -21.73
C PHE A 554 -0.86 -34.05 -22.80
N VAL A 555 0.36 -34.61 -22.73
CA VAL A 555 0.86 -35.58 -23.74
C VAL A 555 -0.04 -36.80 -23.78
N TYR A 556 -0.44 -37.35 -22.62
CA TYR A 556 -1.32 -38.52 -22.59
C TYR A 556 -2.64 -38.24 -23.30
N TYR A 557 -3.34 -37.17 -22.98
CA TYR A 557 -4.62 -36.85 -23.61
C TYR A 557 -4.48 -36.48 -25.09
N PHE A 558 -3.44 -35.70 -25.43
CA PHE A 558 -3.23 -35.25 -26.81
C PHE A 558 -2.96 -36.41 -27.77
N ASP A 559 -2.24 -37.46 -27.31
CA ASP A 559 -1.87 -38.60 -28.12
C ASP A 559 -2.93 -39.73 -28.13
N ASN A 560 -3.77 -39.86 -27.11
CA ASN A 560 -4.61 -41.02 -26.91
C ASN A 560 -6.12 -40.77 -26.88
N GLU A 561 -6.55 -39.53 -26.59
CA GLU A 561 -7.98 -39.25 -26.37
C GLU A 561 -8.58 -38.32 -27.45
N GLU A 562 -9.90 -38.19 -27.45
CA GLU A 562 -10.58 -37.18 -28.26
C GLU A 562 -10.60 -35.85 -27.48
N ILE A 563 -10.09 -34.82 -28.12
CA ILE A 563 -10.04 -33.45 -27.55
C ILE A 563 -10.97 -32.54 -28.36
N VAL A 564 -11.71 -31.71 -27.67
CA VAL A 564 -12.39 -30.56 -28.26
C VAL A 564 -11.59 -29.31 -27.91
N LEU A 565 -10.94 -28.72 -28.93
CA LEU A 565 -10.34 -27.43 -28.83
C LEU A 565 -11.43 -26.40 -29.12
N PHE A 566 -11.65 -25.47 -28.20
CA PHE A 566 -12.70 -24.47 -28.30
C PHE A 566 -12.28 -23.12 -27.79
N ASP A 567 -12.97 -22.09 -28.23
CA ASP A 567 -12.81 -20.69 -27.85
C ASP A 567 -14.17 -20.03 -27.82
N THR A 568 -14.35 -19.03 -26.95
CA THR A 568 -15.63 -18.31 -26.76
C THR A 568 -15.46 -16.80 -26.88
N GLU A 569 -16.34 -16.17 -27.67
CA GLU A 569 -16.51 -14.73 -27.65
C GLU A 569 -17.70 -14.35 -26.77
N THR A 570 -17.53 -13.28 -25.98
CA THR A 570 -18.41 -12.99 -24.85
C THR A 570 -18.78 -11.51 -24.74
N THR A 571 -19.82 -11.19 -23.96
CA THR A 571 -20.27 -9.82 -23.73
C THR A 571 -19.36 -9.00 -22.83
N GLY A 572 -18.48 -9.66 -22.09
CA GLY A 572 -17.51 -9.07 -21.17
C GLY A 572 -16.60 -10.14 -20.57
N VAL A 573 -15.86 -9.80 -19.54
CA VAL A 573 -14.81 -10.67 -18.96
C VAL A 573 -15.24 -11.37 -17.66
N ASP A 574 -16.40 -11.08 -17.13
CA ASP A 574 -16.92 -11.70 -15.93
C ASP A 574 -17.59 -13.06 -16.21
N VAL A 575 -16.93 -14.14 -15.85
CA VAL A 575 -17.43 -15.51 -16.07
C VAL A 575 -18.77 -15.79 -15.39
N PHE A 576 -19.11 -15.07 -14.33
CA PHE A 576 -20.30 -15.29 -13.53
C PHE A 576 -21.57 -14.63 -14.13
N THR A 577 -21.43 -13.49 -14.78
CA THR A 577 -22.54 -12.64 -15.22
C THR A 577 -22.62 -12.44 -16.72
N ASP A 578 -21.50 -12.56 -17.44
CA ASP A 578 -21.47 -12.35 -18.87
C ASP A 578 -22.00 -13.53 -19.69
N ASP A 579 -22.41 -13.20 -20.91
CA ASP A 579 -23.00 -14.17 -21.82
C ASP A 579 -22.06 -14.51 -22.96
N ILE A 580 -22.10 -15.78 -23.37
CA ILE A 580 -21.41 -16.23 -24.59
C ILE A 580 -22.19 -15.73 -25.81
N ILE A 581 -21.47 -15.13 -26.77
CA ILE A 581 -21.98 -14.65 -28.06
C ILE A 581 -21.72 -15.69 -29.14
N GLN A 582 -20.49 -16.27 -29.17
CA GLN A 582 -20.06 -17.25 -30.15
C GLN A 582 -19.27 -18.34 -29.46
N ILE A 583 -19.44 -19.57 -29.92
CA ILE A 583 -18.58 -20.71 -29.61
C ILE A 583 -18.02 -21.26 -30.91
N ALA A 584 -16.71 -21.39 -31.01
CA ALA A 584 -16.06 -22.06 -32.07
C ALA A 584 -15.25 -23.25 -31.56
N ALA A 585 -15.21 -24.36 -32.31
CA ALA A 585 -14.52 -25.57 -31.87
C ALA A 585 -14.07 -26.45 -33.00
N ILE A 586 -13.00 -27.23 -32.76
CA ILE A 586 -12.60 -28.37 -33.62
C ILE A 586 -12.40 -29.60 -32.74
N LYS A 587 -12.44 -30.81 -33.38
CA LYS A 587 -12.04 -32.05 -32.74
C LYS A 587 -10.64 -32.44 -33.15
N ILE A 588 -9.88 -32.92 -32.18
CA ILE A 588 -8.53 -33.45 -32.33
C ILE A 588 -8.56 -34.92 -31.88
N ARG A 589 -7.98 -35.82 -32.61
CA ARG A 589 -7.84 -37.24 -32.24
C ARG A 589 -6.44 -37.72 -32.57
N ASN A 590 -5.76 -38.28 -31.56
CA ASN A 590 -4.36 -38.70 -31.69
C ASN A 590 -3.45 -37.58 -32.23
N GLY A 591 -3.62 -36.37 -31.70
CA GLY A 591 -2.85 -35.18 -32.08
C GLY A 591 -3.19 -34.57 -33.45
N VAL A 592 -4.17 -35.13 -34.20
CA VAL A 592 -4.54 -34.68 -35.55
C VAL A 592 -5.97 -34.15 -35.57
N GLU A 593 -6.17 -32.98 -36.22
CA GLU A 593 -7.50 -32.43 -36.46
C GLU A 593 -8.38 -33.45 -37.21
N VAL A 594 -9.61 -33.62 -36.75
CA VAL A 594 -10.61 -34.47 -37.44
C VAL A 594 -11.21 -33.66 -38.61
N PRO A 595 -11.02 -34.07 -39.84
CA PRO A 595 -11.51 -33.32 -41.01
C PRO A 595 -13.00 -33.07 -40.94
N GLY A 596 -13.41 -31.80 -41.14
CA GLY A 596 -14.82 -31.39 -41.13
C GLY A 596 -15.46 -31.29 -39.75
N SER A 597 -14.66 -31.34 -38.68
CA SER A 597 -15.15 -31.20 -37.33
C SER A 597 -15.40 -29.75 -36.88
N PHE A 598 -14.96 -28.79 -37.66
CA PHE A 598 -15.15 -27.39 -37.30
C PHE A 598 -16.64 -27.08 -37.03
N LYS A 599 -16.91 -26.56 -35.87
CA LYS A 599 -18.22 -26.14 -35.39
C LYS A 599 -18.21 -24.70 -34.98
N GLU A 600 -19.18 -23.92 -35.42
CA GLU A 600 -19.39 -22.52 -35.05
C GLU A 600 -20.84 -22.36 -34.65
N ILE A 601 -21.09 -21.75 -33.51
CA ILE A 601 -22.43 -21.52 -32.96
C ILE A 601 -22.53 -20.07 -32.51
N TYR A 602 -23.46 -19.29 -33.07
CA TYR A 602 -23.79 -17.95 -32.61
C TYR A 602 -25.03 -18.01 -31.71
N LEU A 603 -24.90 -17.49 -30.48
CA LEU A 603 -25.96 -17.52 -29.48
C LEU A 603 -26.71 -16.15 -29.48
N ARG A 604 -28.04 -16.21 -29.39
CA ARG A 604 -28.86 -14.99 -29.39
C ARG A 604 -28.47 -14.08 -28.24
N THR A 605 -28.02 -12.86 -28.57
CA THR A 605 -27.49 -11.89 -27.64
C THR A 605 -28.03 -10.49 -27.95
N ASP A 606 -28.23 -9.66 -26.91
CA ASP A 606 -28.54 -8.25 -27.13
C ASP A 606 -27.31 -7.55 -27.74
N LYS A 607 -27.51 -6.96 -28.92
CA LYS A 607 -26.42 -6.30 -29.65
C LYS A 607 -25.79 -5.14 -28.88
N ASN A 608 -26.53 -4.51 -27.98
CA ASN A 608 -26.03 -3.43 -27.16
C ASN A 608 -25.03 -3.92 -26.09
N ARG A 609 -25.06 -5.22 -25.77
CA ARG A 609 -24.12 -5.84 -24.83
C ARG A 609 -22.84 -6.33 -25.53
N ILE A 610 -22.77 -6.31 -26.86
CA ILE A 610 -21.56 -6.67 -27.61
C ILE A 610 -20.61 -5.46 -27.54
N PRO A 611 -19.42 -5.59 -26.93
CA PRO A 611 -18.49 -4.48 -26.84
C PRO A 611 -18.10 -3.94 -28.21
N ALA A 612 -18.28 -2.64 -28.44
CA ALA A 612 -17.92 -2.04 -29.72
C ALA A 612 -16.40 -2.03 -29.99
N LYS A 613 -15.60 -2.11 -28.92
CA LYS A 613 -14.15 -2.11 -28.99
C LYS A 613 -13.57 -3.13 -28.01
N LEU A 614 -12.46 -3.75 -28.39
CA LEU A 614 -11.57 -4.54 -27.54
C LEU A 614 -10.29 -3.73 -27.33
N GLY A 615 -10.23 -3.01 -26.22
CA GLY A 615 -9.21 -1.99 -26.02
C GLY A 615 -9.27 -0.87 -27.06
N LYS A 616 -8.23 -0.73 -27.88
CA LYS A 616 -8.19 0.27 -29.00
C LYS A 616 -8.75 -0.25 -30.33
N LEU A 617 -8.88 -1.55 -30.48
CA LEU A 617 -9.32 -2.18 -31.72
C LEU A 617 -10.84 -2.21 -31.79
N VAL A 618 -11.38 -2.01 -33.00
CA VAL A 618 -12.79 -2.26 -33.26
C VAL A 618 -13.03 -3.77 -33.08
N ASN A 619 -14.08 -4.12 -32.34
CA ASN A 619 -14.42 -5.51 -32.11
C ASN A 619 -15.02 -6.14 -33.38
N PRO A 620 -14.36 -7.11 -34.04
CA PRO A 620 -14.89 -7.76 -35.25
C PRO A 620 -16.23 -8.46 -34.99
N MET A 621 -16.46 -8.95 -33.75
CA MET A 621 -17.67 -9.64 -33.35
C MET A 621 -18.96 -8.83 -33.61
N VAL A 622 -18.88 -7.50 -33.60
CA VAL A 622 -20.05 -6.64 -33.88
C VAL A 622 -20.56 -6.87 -35.32
N GLU A 623 -19.66 -6.98 -36.29
CA GLU A 623 -20.02 -7.20 -37.69
C GLU A 623 -20.31 -8.66 -37.97
N ASP A 624 -19.51 -9.59 -37.43
CA ASP A 624 -19.66 -11.04 -37.59
C ASP A 624 -21.01 -11.51 -37.04
N TYR A 625 -21.41 -11.02 -35.88
CA TYR A 625 -22.71 -11.34 -35.28
C TYR A 625 -23.86 -10.77 -36.14
N ALA A 626 -23.75 -9.54 -36.62
CA ALA A 626 -24.77 -8.95 -37.49
C ALA A 626 -24.89 -9.69 -38.81
N GLN A 627 -23.81 -10.22 -39.36
CA GLN A 627 -23.83 -11.07 -40.57
C GLN A 627 -24.46 -12.44 -40.27
N ALA A 628 -24.06 -13.09 -39.18
CA ALA A 628 -24.62 -14.37 -38.71
C ALA A 628 -26.14 -14.28 -38.55
N GLU A 629 -26.64 -13.18 -38.00
CA GLU A 629 -28.08 -12.94 -37.84
C GLU A 629 -28.78 -12.78 -39.18
N ARG A 630 -28.20 -12.01 -40.13
CA ARG A 630 -28.75 -11.85 -41.46
C ARG A 630 -28.83 -13.18 -42.24
N GLU A 631 -27.87 -14.06 -42.01
CA GLU A 631 -27.78 -15.39 -42.61
C GLU A 631 -28.65 -16.45 -41.88
N GLY A 632 -29.28 -16.08 -40.76
CA GLY A 632 -30.09 -16.98 -39.95
C GLY A 632 -29.30 -18.06 -39.19
N ARG A 633 -28.01 -17.79 -38.90
CA ARG A 633 -27.12 -18.70 -38.16
C ARG A 633 -27.19 -18.52 -36.64
N VAL A 634 -27.83 -17.45 -36.16
CA VAL A 634 -28.00 -17.22 -34.72
C VAL A 634 -29.10 -18.11 -34.15
N VAL A 635 -28.77 -18.90 -33.16
CA VAL A 635 -29.69 -19.83 -32.50
C VAL A 635 -30.06 -19.34 -31.09
N GLU A 636 -31.15 -19.85 -30.52
CA GLU A 636 -31.50 -19.58 -29.14
C GLU A 636 -30.45 -20.15 -28.20
N ARG A 637 -30.16 -19.43 -27.10
CA ARG A 637 -29.08 -19.76 -26.17
C ARG A 637 -29.13 -21.19 -25.65
N THR A 638 -30.29 -21.60 -25.13
CA THR A 638 -30.46 -22.98 -24.64
C THR A 638 -30.14 -24.02 -25.72
N GLN A 639 -30.67 -23.82 -26.94
CA GLN A 639 -30.45 -24.72 -28.04
C GLN A 639 -28.98 -24.78 -28.42
N GLY A 640 -28.33 -23.62 -28.57
CA GLY A 640 -26.91 -23.56 -28.96
C GLY A 640 -25.98 -24.17 -27.92
N LEU A 641 -26.24 -23.92 -26.62
CA LEU A 641 -25.49 -24.54 -25.54
C LEU A 641 -25.69 -26.06 -25.51
N GLU A 642 -26.92 -26.55 -25.69
CA GLU A 642 -27.19 -27.99 -25.77
C GLU A 642 -26.53 -28.62 -26.99
N ASP A 643 -26.54 -27.96 -28.15
CA ASP A 643 -25.85 -28.41 -29.38
C ASP A 643 -24.34 -28.51 -29.15
N PHE A 644 -23.77 -27.59 -28.38
CA PHE A 644 -22.36 -27.60 -28.03
C PHE A 644 -22.04 -28.72 -27.03
N MET A 645 -22.87 -28.94 -26.01
CA MET A 645 -22.70 -30.05 -25.08
C MET A 645 -22.78 -31.41 -25.77
N ASN A 646 -23.70 -31.55 -26.74
CA ASN A 646 -23.77 -32.78 -27.56
C ASN A 646 -22.52 -32.93 -28.45
N TYR A 647 -21.93 -31.84 -28.92
CA TYR A 647 -20.69 -31.85 -29.69
C TYR A 647 -19.49 -32.26 -28.86
N ILE A 648 -19.36 -31.72 -27.61
CA ILE A 648 -18.31 -32.11 -26.67
C ILE A 648 -18.39 -33.58 -26.34
N GLY A 649 -19.55 -34.09 -25.95
CA GLY A 649 -19.71 -35.45 -25.48
C GLY A 649 -18.85 -35.71 -24.24
N ASN A 650 -17.96 -36.68 -24.31
CA ASN A 650 -17.02 -37.04 -23.22
C ASN A 650 -15.56 -36.58 -23.56
N ALA A 651 -15.36 -35.71 -24.53
CA ALA A 651 -14.05 -35.25 -24.91
C ALA A 651 -13.37 -34.40 -23.85
N VAL A 652 -12.05 -34.45 -23.81
CA VAL A 652 -11.20 -33.50 -23.04
C VAL A 652 -11.26 -32.13 -23.70
N LEU A 653 -11.27 -31.08 -22.93
CA LEU A 653 -11.29 -29.72 -23.46
C LEU A 653 -9.89 -29.12 -23.54
N LEU A 654 -9.63 -28.39 -24.62
CA LEU A 654 -8.37 -27.67 -24.83
C LEU A 654 -8.68 -26.23 -25.26
N GLY A 655 -7.88 -25.28 -24.83
CA GLY A 655 -7.97 -23.89 -25.27
C GLY A 655 -6.74 -23.07 -24.83
N HIS A 656 -6.74 -21.79 -25.14
CA HIS A 656 -5.70 -20.87 -24.67
C HIS A 656 -6.29 -19.99 -23.57
N ASN A 657 -5.84 -20.12 -22.33
CA ASN A 657 -6.49 -19.59 -21.11
C ASN A 657 -7.88 -20.24 -20.89
N VAL A 658 -7.97 -21.50 -21.21
CA VAL A 658 -9.23 -22.28 -21.27
C VAL A 658 -10.06 -22.25 -19.98
N LYS A 659 -9.46 -21.91 -18.84
CA LYS A 659 -10.20 -21.78 -17.58
C LYS A 659 -11.30 -20.73 -17.68
N TYR A 660 -11.05 -19.63 -18.40
CA TYR A 660 -12.06 -18.62 -18.65
C TYR A 660 -13.22 -19.23 -19.47
N ASP A 661 -12.92 -19.83 -20.62
CA ASP A 661 -13.91 -20.42 -21.53
C ASP A 661 -14.73 -21.52 -20.86
N TYR A 662 -14.08 -22.36 -20.07
CA TYR A 662 -14.73 -23.43 -19.32
C TYR A 662 -15.70 -22.88 -18.27
N ASN A 663 -15.29 -21.87 -17.49
CA ASN A 663 -16.13 -21.33 -16.43
C ASN A 663 -17.29 -20.51 -16.99
N ILE A 664 -17.07 -19.68 -18.01
CA ILE A 664 -18.17 -18.95 -18.63
C ILE A 664 -19.18 -19.90 -19.29
N LEU A 665 -18.73 -21.00 -19.89
CA LEU A 665 -19.60 -22.07 -20.39
C LEU A 665 -20.41 -22.70 -19.25
N LYS A 666 -19.79 -23.07 -18.14
CA LYS A 666 -20.43 -23.67 -16.96
C LYS A 666 -21.52 -22.75 -16.38
N TYR A 667 -21.25 -21.45 -16.26
CA TYR A 667 -22.20 -20.49 -15.74
C TYR A 667 -23.33 -20.15 -16.74
N ASN A 668 -23.04 -20.11 -18.04
CA ASN A 668 -24.09 -19.98 -19.05
C ASN A 668 -24.99 -21.22 -19.11
N LEU A 669 -24.43 -22.44 -18.99
CA LEU A 669 -25.22 -23.68 -18.87
C LEU A 669 -26.15 -23.63 -17.65
N LYS A 670 -25.65 -23.25 -16.49
CA LYS A 670 -26.44 -23.13 -15.26
C LYS A 670 -27.57 -22.09 -15.42
N ARG A 671 -27.28 -20.96 -16.05
CA ARG A 671 -28.21 -19.84 -16.24
C ARG A 671 -29.32 -20.17 -17.24
N TYR A 672 -29.01 -20.82 -18.35
CA TYR A 672 -29.94 -21.03 -19.46
C TYR A 672 -30.47 -22.46 -19.58
N CYS A 673 -29.74 -23.46 -19.08
CA CYS A 673 -30.15 -24.87 -19.11
C CYS A 673 -30.49 -25.42 -17.71
N GLY A 674 -30.43 -24.60 -16.66
CA GLY A 674 -30.67 -25.02 -15.28
C GLY A 674 -29.69 -26.12 -14.84
N ASN A 675 -30.17 -27.05 -14.02
CA ASN A 675 -29.33 -28.10 -13.44
C ASN A 675 -29.06 -29.27 -14.39
N LYS A 676 -29.45 -29.19 -15.67
CA LYS A 676 -29.32 -30.29 -16.62
C LYS A 676 -27.87 -30.75 -16.80
N TYR A 677 -26.91 -29.86 -16.64
CA TYR A 677 -25.48 -30.09 -16.85
C TYR A 677 -24.64 -29.91 -15.58
N ASP A 678 -25.21 -29.98 -14.38
CA ASP A 678 -24.48 -29.89 -13.11
C ASP A 678 -23.44 -31.01 -12.94
N TRP A 679 -23.60 -32.10 -13.68
CA TRP A 679 -22.66 -33.22 -13.76
C TRP A 679 -21.45 -32.95 -14.65
N PHE A 680 -21.43 -31.85 -15.41
CA PHE A 680 -20.40 -31.59 -16.40
C PHE A 680 -19.06 -31.25 -15.74
N GLU A 681 -18.20 -32.22 -15.71
CA GLU A 681 -16.79 -32.10 -15.34
C GLU A 681 -15.98 -32.88 -16.37
N THR A 682 -14.95 -32.24 -16.93
CA THR A 682 -14.03 -32.86 -17.86
C THR A 682 -12.64 -32.30 -17.66
N PRO A 683 -11.57 -33.05 -17.90
CA PRO A 683 -10.22 -32.52 -17.89
C PRO A 683 -10.08 -31.36 -18.88
N ILE A 684 -9.37 -30.31 -18.42
CA ILE A 684 -9.08 -29.13 -19.23
C ILE A 684 -7.58 -29.02 -19.45
N LEU A 685 -7.17 -28.79 -20.68
CA LEU A 685 -5.78 -28.61 -21.09
C LEU A 685 -5.59 -27.16 -21.53
N ASP A 686 -4.63 -26.46 -20.96
CA ASP A 686 -4.42 -25.05 -21.21
C ASP A 686 -3.10 -24.79 -21.94
N THR A 687 -3.18 -24.33 -23.20
CA THR A 687 -1.98 -24.01 -23.98
C THR A 687 -1.24 -22.79 -23.43
N LEU A 688 -1.90 -21.89 -22.68
CA LEU A 688 -1.23 -20.83 -21.95
C LEU A 688 -0.31 -21.42 -20.88
N LYS A 689 -0.83 -22.32 -20.03
CA LYS A 689 -0.03 -23.00 -19.00
C LYS A 689 1.09 -23.83 -19.62
N LEU A 690 0.82 -24.54 -20.72
CA LEU A 690 1.83 -25.32 -21.44
C LEU A 690 2.94 -24.44 -22.02
N ALA A 691 2.60 -23.28 -22.59
CA ALA A 691 3.59 -22.34 -23.10
C ALA A 691 4.51 -21.82 -21.97
N HIS A 692 3.97 -21.59 -20.80
CA HIS A 692 4.77 -21.23 -19.61
C HIS A 692 5.73 -22.34 -19.20
N LEU A 693 5.29 -23.60 -19.23
CA LEU A 693 6.14 -24.75 -18.90
C LEU A 693 7.27 -24.96 -19.91
N ILE A 694 7.00 -24.75 -21.19
CA ILE A 694 7.94 -25.01 -22.28
C ILE A 694 8.86 -23.82 -22.58
N CYS A 695 8.32 -22.61 -22.43
CA CYS A 695 9.02 -21.35 -22.69
C CYS A 695 9.07 -20.46 -21.46
N PRO A 696 9.64 -20.88 -20.31
CA PRO A 696 9.48 -20.24 -18.99
C PRO A 696 10.13 -18.86 -18.87
N ARG A 697 10.73 -18.31 -19.92
CA ARG A 697 11.44 -17.02 -19.92
C ARG A 697 10.88 -16.03 -20.91
N PHE A 698 9.69 -16.30 -21.46
CA PHE A 698 9.05 -15.31 -22.31
C PHE A 698 8.42 -14.20 -21.45
N ARG A 699 8.50 -12.97 -21.93
CA ARG A 699 7.92 -11.80 -21.23
C ARG A 699 6.40 -11.71 -21.37
N ARG A 700 5.84 -12.36 -22.39
CA ARG A 700 4.40 -12.34 -22.70
C ARG A 700 3.98 -13.71 -23.22
N TYR A 701 2.72 -14.06 -22.91
CA TYR A 701 2.16 -15.37 -23.30
C TYR A 701 0.81 -15.21 -24.01
N LYS A 702 0.48 -14.02 -24.51
CA LYS A 702 -0.69 -13.84 -25.38
C LYS A 702 -0.48 -14.65 -26.66
N LEU A 703 -1.54 -15.30 -27.15
CA LEU A 703 -1.49 -16.19 -28.30
C LEU A 703 -0.79 -15.55 -29.52
N ALA A 704 -1.15 -14.32 -29.89
CA ALA A 704 -0.51 -13.58 -30.98
C ALA A 704 1.01 -13.46 -30.81
N TYR A 705 1.48 -13.13 -29.60
CA TYR A 705 2.90 -13.02 -29.31
C TYR A 705 3.63 -14.37 -29.42
N LEU A 706 3.00 -15.46 -28.93
CA LEU A 706 3.57 -16.79 -28.98
C LEU A 706 3.69 -17.30 -30.43
N ILE A 707 2.65 -17.11 -31.26
CA ILE A 707 2.66 -17.48 -32.66
C ILE A 707 3.79 -16.76 -33.42
N GLU A 708 3.88 -15.45 -33.26
CA GLU A 708 4.94 -14.64 -33.88
C GLU A 708 6.33 -15.06 -33.38
N ARG A 709 6.51 -15.15 -32.05
CA ARG A 709 7.82 -15.41 -31.44
C ARG A 709 8.36 -16.82 -31.75
N LEU A 710 7.49 -17.80 -31.85
CA LEU A 710 7.83 -19.21 -32.17
C LEU A 710 7.82 -19.51 -33.67
N GLY A 711 7.40 -18.56 -34.51
CA GLY A 711 7.31 -18.71 -35.94
C GLY A 711 6.31 -19.80 -36.37
N LEU A 712 5.18 -19.90 -35.67
CA LEU A 712 4.13 -20.87 -35.95
C LEU A 712 3.18 -20.37 -37.04
N GLU A 713 2.54 -21.29 -37.73
CA GLU A 713 1.47 -20.94 -38.67
C GLU A 713 0.22 -20.50 -37.93
N GLY A 714 -0.46 -19.48 -38.45
CA GLY A 714 -1.68 -18.95 -37.87
C GLY A 714 -1.62 -17.43 -37.61
N THR A 715 -2.78 -16.82 -37.48
CA THR A 715 -2.95 -15.42 -37.12
C THR A 715 -3.97 -15.34 -35.99
N ASN A 716 -3.68 -14.54 -34.98
CA ASN A 716 -4.70 -14.15 -34.01
C ASN A 716 -5.36 -12.86 -34.53
N SER A 717 -6.52 -13.04 -35.16
CA SER A 717 -7.25 -11.95 -35.83
C SER A 717 -8.50 -11.52 -35.07
N HIS A 718 -8.70 -12.06 -33.85
CA HIS A 718 -9.97 -11.98 -33.11
C HIS A 718 -11.14 -12.53 -33.96
N ASN A 719 -10.84 -13.54 -34.78
CA ASN A 719 -11.79 -14.38 -35.43
C ASN A 719 -11.65 -15.77 -34.83
N ALA A 720 -12.70 -16.32 -34.28
CA ALA A 720 -12.67 -17.53 -33.50
C ALA A 720 -12.08 -18.75 -34.27
N LYS A 721 -12.23 -18.81 -35.58
CA LYS A 721 -11.63 -19.89 -36.40
C LYS A 721 -10.10 -19.78 -36.46
N ASP A 722 -9.59 -18.56 -36.67
CA ASP A 722 -8.15 -18.32 -36.77
C ASP A 722 -7.49 -18.53 -35.41
N ASP A 723 -8.13 -18.11 -34.33
CA ASP A 723 -7.63 -18.25 -32.96
C ASP A 723 -7.58 -19.73 -32.53
N ILE A 724 -8.57 -20.54 -32.92
CA ILE A 724 -8.57 -22.00 -32.74
C ILE A 724 -7.41 -22.66 -33.50
N MET A 725 -7.19 -22.29 -34.77
CA MET A 725 -6.10 -22.88 -35.55
C MET A 725 -4.73 -22.47 -34.99
N ALA A 726 -4.57 -21.20 -34.54
CA ALA A 726 -3.36 -20.74 -33.87
C ALA A 726 -3.11 -21.50 -32.57
N THR A 727 -4.15 -21.73 -31.75
CA THR A 727 -4.08 -22.52 -30.53
C THR A 727 -3.71 -23.99 -30.82
N TYR A 728 -4.24 -24.56 -31.87
CA TYR A 728 -3.88 -25.92 -32.31
C TYR A 728 -2.41 -26.03 -32.73
N GLU A 729 -1.89 -25.08 -33.50
CA GLU A 729 -0.47 -25.05 -33.87
C GLU A 729 0.42 -24.90 -32.63
N LEU A 730 0.03 -24.08 -31.66
CA LEU A 730 0.72 -23.94 -30.37
C LEU A 730 0.70 -25.27 -29.61
N ALA A 731 -0.44 -25.98 -29.55
CA ALA A 731 -0.54 -27.26 -28.88
C ALA A 731 0.39 -28.33 -29.53
N LYS A 732 0.46 -28.38 -30.88
CA LYS A 732 1.40 -29.26 -31.62
C LYS A 732 2.85 -28.92 -31.29
N TYR A 733 3.19 -27.62 -31.24
CA TYR A 733 4.52 -27.19 -30.84
C TYR A 733 4.84 -27.64 -29.40
N CYS A 734 3.92 -27.41 -28.46
CA CYS A 734 4.09 -27.88 -27.09
C CYS A 734 4.30 -29.42 -27.03
N ARG A 735 3.51 -30.17 -27.76
CA ARG A 735 3.70 -31.62 -27.83
C ARG A 735 5.08 -32.02 -28.36
N ALA A 736 5.55 -31.39 -29.42
CA ALA A 736 6.86 -31.67 -30.03
C ALA A 736 8.04 -31.36 -29.08
N GLN A 737 7.90 -30.42 -28.13
CA GLN A 737 8.95 -30.13 -27.15
C GLN A 737 8.90 -31.02 -25.90
N SER A 738 7.84 -31.83 -25.70
CA SER A 738 7.56 -32.49 -24.43
C SER A 738 8.43 -33.68 -24.11
N ASP A 739 8.79 -34.52 -25.12
CA ASP A 739 9.40 -35.83 -24.87
C ASP A 739 10.72 -35.76 -24.06
N ASN A 740 11.60 -34.80 -24.40
CA ASN A 740 12.86 -34.62 -23.69
C ASN A 740 12.64 -34.06 -22.25
N LEU A 741 11.62 -33.23 -22.07
CA LEU A 741 11.28 -32.69 -20.75
C LEU A 741 10.71 -33.81 -19.87
N LEU A 742 9.85 -34.66 -20.39
CA LEU A 742 9.27 -35.78 -19.63
C LEU A 742 10.33 -36.76 -19.13
N VAL A 743 11.37 -37.05 -19.93
CA VAL A 743 12.49 -37.89 -19.48
C VAL A 743 13.17 -37.22 -18.25
N LYS A 744 13.47 -35.92 -18.33
CA LYS A 744 14.09 -35.19 -17.19
C LYS A 744 13.16 -35.12 -15.97
N GLN A 745 11.86 -34.98 -16.17
CA GLN A 745 10.88 -35.07 -15.12
C GLN A 745 10.87 -36.42 -14.42
N GLY A 746 10.98 -37.51 -15.20
CA GLY A 746 11.13 -38.85 -14.65
C GLY A 746 12.34 -39.01 -13.75
N ASP A 747 13.51 -38.51 -14.18
CA ASP A 747 14.72 -38.48 -13.37
C ASP A 747 14.57 -37.62 -12.09
N PHE A 748 13.92 -36.47 -12.23
CA PHE A 748 13.65 -35.58 -11.09
C PHE A 748 12.77 -36.24 -10.02
N TYR A 749 11.68 -36.89 -10.44
CA TYR A 749 10.78 -37.60 -9.51
C TYR A 749 11.46 -38.79 -8.78
N GLN A 750 12.48 -39.40 -9.36
CA GLN A 750 13.21 -40.53 -8.74
C GLN A 750 14.17 -40.07 -7.63
N ARG A 751 14.44 -38.79 -7.49
CA ARG A 751 15.36 -38.27 -6.49
C ARG A 751 14.76 -38.40 -5.09
N HIS A 752 15.59 -38.80 -4.13
CA HIS A 752 15.17 -39.02 -2.76
C HIS A 752 14.70 -37.73 -2.05
N ASP A 753 15.39 -36.61 -2.29
CA ASP A 753 15.00 -35.32 -1.76
C ASP A 753 13.64 -34.86 -2.30
N VAL A 754 13.37 -35.05 -3.59
CA VAL A 754 12.08 -34.74 -4.22
C VAL A 754 10.96 -35.64 -3.68
N GLN A 755 11.21 -36.93 -3.51
CA GLN A 755 10.23 -37.84 -2.93
C GLN A 755 9.85 -37.45 -1.50
N LYS A 756 10.83 -37.02 -0.70
CA LYS A 756 10.55 -36.51 0.64
C LYS A 756 9.66 -35.26 0.57
N ILE A 757 9.94 -34.29 -0.32
CA ILE A 757 9.12 -33.10 -0.52
C ILE A 757 7.67 -33.48 -0.87
N ILE A 758 7.49 -34.41 -1.81
CA ILE A 758 6.17 -34.91 -2.21
C ILE A 758 5.45 -35.53 -1.00
N GLU A 759 6.11 -36.38 -0.24
CA GLU A 759 5.54 -37.05 0.92
C GLU A 759 5.05 -36.03 1.97
N GLU A 760 5.85 -35.02 2.31
CA GLU A 760 5.48 -33.98 3.26
C GLU A 760 4.29 -33.16 2.76
N LEU A 761 4.26 -32.79 1.48
CA LEU A 761 3.15 -32.05 0.88
C LEU A 761 1.85 -32.87 0.83
N PHE A 762 1.93 -34.17 0.49
CA PHE A 762 0.76 -35.07 0.45
C PHE A 762 0.19 -35.33 1.84
N ASN A 763 1.03 -35.47 2.86
CA ASN A 763 0.60 -35.74 4.25
C ASN A 763 -0.03 -34.54 4.92
N GLY A 764 0.25 -33.33 4.46
CA GLY A 764 -0.21 -32.10 5.13
C GLY A 764 -0.98 -31.15 4.23
N TYR A 765 -0.32 -30.65 3.20
CA TYR A 765 -0.77 -29.44 2.49
C TYR A 765 -1.75 -29.71 1.33
N LYS A 766 -1.64 -30.87 0.68
CA LYS A 766 -2.42 -31.19 -0.53
C LYS A 766 -3.93 -31.00 -0.35
N GLU A 767 -4.48 -31.46 0.76
CA GLU A 767 -5.91 -31.33 1.05
C GLU A 767 -6.36 -29.85 1.09
N CYS A 768 -5.57 -29.00 1.73
CA CYS A 768 -5.86 -27.56 1.76
C CYS A 768 -5.86 -26.95 0.37
N TYR A 769 -4.85 -27.28 -0.43
CA TYR A 769 -4.74 -26.80 -1.81
C TYR A 769 -5.90 -27.24 -2.67
N ASP A 770 -6.25 -28.52 -2.64
CA ASP A 770 -7.32 -29.10 -3.47
C ASP A 770 -8.70 -28.51 -3.10
N ILE A 771 -8.98 -28.31 -1.80
CA ILE A 771 -10.24 -27.70 -1.33
C ILE A 771 -10.36 -26.27 -1.85
N THR A 772 -9.36 -25.44 -1.62
CA THR A 772 -9.40 -24.03 -2.06
C THR A 772 -9.48 -23.95 -3.60
N LYS A 773 -8.74 -24.80 -4.32
CA LYS A 773 -8.76 -24.87 -5.79
C LYS A 773 -10.13 -25.26 -6.34
N ALA A 774 -10.82 -26.21 -5.71
CA ALA A 774 -12.17 -26.60 -6.08
C ALA A 774 -13.19 -25.48 -5.86
N ARG A 775 -13.02 -24.69 -4.78
CA ARG A 775 -13.92 -23.57 -4.42
C ARG A 775 -13.64 -22.28 -5.20
N LEU A 776 -12.57 -22.22 -5.96
CA LEU A 776 -12.09 -20.96 -6.57
C LEU A 776 -13.17 -20.25 -7.39
N TYR A 777 -13.95 -20.99 -8.14
CA TYR A 777 -15.06 -20.48 -8.96
C TYR A 777 -16.44 -20.81 -8.38
N GLU A 778 -16.54 -21.20 -7.11
CA GLU A 778 -17.82 -21.44 -6.47
C GLU A 778 -18.51 -20.11 -6.17
N LEU A 779 -19.72 -19.92 -6.71
CA LEU A 779 -20.51 -18.72 -6.44
C LEU A 779 -21.30 -18.94 -5.14
N CYS A 780 -21.05 -18.10 -4.15
CA CYS A 780 -21.78 -18.08 -2.88
C CYS A 780 -23.04 -17.23 -2.97
N ASP A 781 -24.03 -17.56 -2.16
CA ASP A 781 -25.25 -16.76 -2.02
C ASP A 781 -24.91 -15.36 -1.45
N ASP A 782 -25.59 -14.30 -1.92
CA ASP A 782 -25.38 -12.92 -1.46
C ASP A 782 -25.64 -12.73 0.04
N SER A 783 -26.41 -13.62 0.66
CA SER A 783 -26.64 -13.64 2.10
C SER A 783 -25.54 -14.36 2.90
N ALA A 784 -24.64 -15.10 2.22
CA ALA A 784 -23.53 -15.79 2.86
C ALA A 784 -22.39 -14.82 3.22
N PRO A 785 -21.53 -15.18 4.19
CA PRO A 785 -20.26 -14.47 4.37
C PRO A 785 -19.45 -14.44 3.08
N LEU A 786 -18.61 -13.42 2.92
CA LEU A 786 -17.72 -13.35 1.76
C LEU A 786 -16.92 -14.65 1.60
N ALA A 787 -16.85 -15.16 0.38
CA ALA A 787 -16.13 -16.40 0.07
C ALA A 787 -14.68 -16.37 0.57
N LEU A 788 -14.01 -15.23 0.42
CA LEU A 788 -12.65 -14.99 0.90
C LEU A 788 -12.54 -15.11 2.43
N VAL A 789 -13.43 -14.45 3.18
CA VAL A 789 -13.43 -14.47 4.66
C VAL A 789 -13.72 -15.87 5.20
N ARG A 790 -14.70 -16.56 4.58
CA ARG A 790 -15.02 -17.96 4.90
C ARG A 790 -13.79 -18.84 4.71
N GLU A 791 -13.14 -18.76 3.55
CA GLU A 791 -11.97 -19.57 3.22
C GLU A 791 -10.79 -19.27 4.16
N MET A 792 -10.52 -18.01 4.43
CA MET A 792 -9.48 -17.60 5.39
C MET A 792 -9.71 -18.23 6.76
N LYS A 793 -10.95 -18.21 7.24
CA LYS A 793 -11.30 -18.74 8.56
C LYS A 793 -11.12 -20.27 8.63
N GLU A 794 -11.69 -21.00 7.65
CA GLU A 794 -11.63 -22.46 7.61
C GLU A 794 -10.21 -22.97 7.42
N LEU A 795 -9.45 -22.33 6.53
CA LEU A 795 -8.10 -22.74 6.17
C LEU A 795 -7.06 -22.40 7.24
N SER A 796 -7.24 -21.29 7.96
CA SER A 796 -6.29 -20.81 8.96
C SER A 796 -5.99 -21.84 10.05
N GLU A 797 -7.02 -22.53 10.54
CA GLU A 797 -6.84 -23.57 11.55
C GLU A 797 -6.07 -24.79 11.01
N SER A 798 -6.36 -25.18 9.76
CA SER A 798 -5.69 -26.31 9.10
C SER A 798 -4.23 -26.01 8.82
N LEU A 799 -3.93 -24.84 8.23
CA LEU A 799 -2.56 -24.39 7.99
C LEU A 799 -1.78 -24.21 9.28
N SER A 800 -2.39 -23.69 10.34
CA SER A 800 -1.69 -23.51 11.61
C SER A 800 -1.25 -24.82 12.23
N ARG A 801 -2.03 -25.91 12.06
CA ARG A 801 -1.66 -27.26 12.49
C ARG A 801 -0.55 -27.88 11.64
N ILE A 802 -0.64 -27.72 10.31
CA ILE A 802 0.33 -28.28 9.36
C ILE A 802 1.69 -27.58 9.49
N CYS A 803 1.67 -26.25 9.60
CA CYS A 803 2.88 -25.43 9.60
C CYS A 803 3.39 -25.08 11.02
N GLU A 804 2.75 -25.60 12.07
CA GLU A 804 3.13 -25.43 13.48
C GLU A 804 3.32 -23.96 13.92
N PHE A 805 2.56 -23.01 13.37
CA PHE A 805 2.62 -21.62 13.78
C PHE A 805 1.44 -21.21 14.66
N LYS A 806 1.67 -20.19 15.48
CA LYS A 806 0.60 -19.56 16.27
C LYS A 806 -0.18 -18.57 15.41
N MET A 807 -1.51 -18.64 15.44
CA MET A 807 -2.38 -17.64 14.84
C MET A 807 -2.15 -16.26 15.47
N VAL A 808 -2.31 -15.20 14.68
CA VAL A 808 -2.22 -13.83 15.20
C VAL A 808 -3.41 -13.53 16.13
N ASP A 809 -3.15 -12.83 17.22
CA ASP A 809 -4.18 -12.52 18.22
C ASP A 809 -5.30 -11.63 17.65
N SER A 810 -5.03 -10.84 16.61
CA SER A 810 -5.97 -9.95 15.91
C SER A 810 -6.69 -10.60 14.72
N PHE A 811 -6.66 -11.92 14.56
CA PHE A 811 -7.15 -12.58 13.35
C PHE A 811 -8.64 -12.33 13.06
N ASP A 812 -9.50 -12.41 14.07
CA ASP A 812 -10.93 -12.11 13.90
C ASP A 812 -11.18 -10.66 13.47
N LEU A 813 -10.36 -9.72 13.96
CA LEU A 813 -10.44 -8.33 13.55
C LEU A 813 -9.94 -8.13 12.10
N ILE A 814 -8.90 -8.87 11.70
CA ILE A 814 -8.44 -8.91 10.30
C ILE A 814 -9.55 -9.41 9.39
N LEU A 815 -10.23 -10.50 9.75
CA LEU A 815 -11.35 -11.03 8.97
C LEU A 815 -12.46 -9.99 8.82
N SER A 816 -12.84 -9.34 9.93
CA SER A 816 -13.88 -8.29 9.92
C SER A 816 -13.47 -7.09 9.06
N TYR A 817 -12.19 -6.68 9.12
CA TYR A 817 -11.66 -5.60 8.29
C TYR A 817 -11.74 -5.95 6.79
N ILE A 818 -11.34 -7.17 6.42
CA ILE A 818 -11.39 -7.65 5.03
C ILE A 818 -12.86 -7.73 4.56
N GLU A 819 -13.78 -8.21 5.40
CA GLU A 819 -15.21 -8.28 5.07
C GLU A 819 -15.81 -6.90 4.77
N GLU A 820 -15.32 -5.87 5.45
CA GLU A 820 -15.75 -4.49 5.22
C GLU A 820 -15.08 -3.84 4.01
N ASP A 821 -13.82 -4.22 3.70
CA ASP A 821 -13.01 -3.61 2.65
C ASP A 821 -13.30 -4.23 1.27
N VAL A 822 -13.57 -5.52 1.20
CA VAL A 822 -13.94 -6.20 -0.03
C VAL A 822 -15.32 -5.75 -0.46
N ILE A 823 -15.42 -5.21 -1.68
CA ILE A 823 -16.66 -4.60 -2.19
C ILE A 823 -17.74 -5.67 -2.36
N LYS A 824 -18.92 -5.43 -1.79
CA LYS A 824 -20.05 -6.38 -1.85
C LYS A 824 -20.70 -6.49 -3.23
N ASP A 825 -20.38 -5.60 -4.16
CA ASP A 825 -20.98 -5.54 -5.50
C ASP A 825 -20.35 -6.54 -6.48
N GLU A 826 -19.28 -7.21 -6.06
CA GLU A 826 -18.60 -8.23 -6.86
C GLU A 826 -19.25 -9.60 -6.66
N PRO A 827 -19.17 -10.50 -7.68
CA PRO A 827 -19.64 -11.86 -7.46
C PRO A 827 -18.97 -12.48 -6.23
N ASN A 828 -19.77 -13.00 -5.29
CA ASN A 828 -19.24 -13.60 -4.06
C ASN A 828 -18.58 -14.96 -4.37
N ALA A 829 -17.40 -14.90 -5.00
CA ALA A 829 -16.58 -16.05 -5.36
C ALA A 829 -15.12 -15.76 -5.07
N LEU A 830 -14.35 -16.78 -4.67
CA LEU A 830 -12.92 -16.62 -4.36
C LEU A 830 -12.14 -16.02 -5.53
N LYS A 831 -12.40 -16.44 -6.76
CA LYS A 831 -11.67 -15.93 -7.93
C LYS A 831 -11.90 -14.44 -8.14
N ALA A 832 -13.14 -13.96 -8.02
CA ALA A 832 -13.44 -12.54 -8.12
C ALA A 832 -12.71 -11.73 -7.02
N HIS A 833 -12.71 -12.24 -5.78
CA HIS A 833 -11.99 -11.60 -4.69
C HIS A 833 -10.47 -11.63 -4.87
N PHE A 834 -9.92 -12.71 -5.44
CA PHE A 834 -8.49 -12.79 -5.73
C PHE A 834 -8.08 -11.78 -6.81
N ASP A 835 -8.81 -11.72 -7.92
CA ASP A 835 -8.50 -10.82 -9.02
C ASP A 835 -8.51 -9.34 -8.58
N ASN A 836 -9.44 -8.97 -7.70
CA ASN A 836 -9.64 -7.57 -7.34
C ASN A 836 -8.90 -7.16 -6.06
N HIS A 837 -8.66 -8.08 -5.11
CA HIS A 837 -8.19 -7.69 -3.76
C HIS A 837 -6.92 -8.39 -3.29
N LEU A 838 -6.51 -9.55 -3.88
CA LEU A 838 -5.36 -10.31 -3.37
C LEU A 838 -4.07 -9.47 -3.35
N MET A 839 -3.86 -8.69 -4.38
CA MET A 839 -2.73 -7.78 -4.47
C MET A 839 -2.81 -6.66 -3.42
N ASP A 840 -4.00 -6.10 -3.23
CA ASP A 840 -4.22 -5.01 -2.28
C ASP A 840 -3.97 -5.46 -0.84
N MET A 841 -4.38 -6.69 -0.50
CA MET A 841 -4.15 -7.28 0.82
C MET A 841 -2.65 -7.36 1.19
N SER A 842 -1.75 -7.43 0.23
CA SER A 842 -0.30 -7.38 0.46
C SER A 842 0.17 -6.01 1.02
N THR A 843 -0.63 -4.97 0.81
CA THR A 843 -0.34 -3.60 1.26
C THR A 843 -0.97 -3.25 2.61
N TYR A 844 -1.85 -4.11 3.16
CA TYR A 844 -2.53 -3.84 4.43
C TYR A 844 -1.56 -3.80 5.60
N ARG A 845 -1.89 -2.96 6.58
CA ARG A 845 -1.11 -2.74 7.79
C ARG A 845 -2.01 -2.83 9.03
N GLU A 846 -1.42 -3.20 10.14
CA GLU A 846 -2.12 -3.29 11.43
C GLU A 846 -2.85 -1.97 11.80
N ALA A 847 -2.31 -0.83 11.42
CA ALA A 847 -2.95 0.46 11.63
C ALA A 847 -4.28 0.62 10.87
N ASP A 848 -4.47 -0.11 9.76
CA ASP A 848 -5.70 -0.05 8.97
C ASP A 848 -6.88 -0.69 9.74
N LEU A 849 -6.60 -1.67 10.61
CA LEU A 849 -7.59 -2.35 11.44
C LEU A 849 -8.37 -1.40 12.36
N CYS A 850 -7.76 -0.28 12.74
CA CYS A 850 -8.43 0.74 13.57
C CYS A 850 -9.63 1.40 12.86
N SER A 851 -9.79 1.21 11.56
CA SER A 851 -10.92 1.72 10.77
C SER A 851 -12.10 0.76 10.70
N SER A 852 -11.95 -0.49 11.16
CA SER A 852 -13.02 -1.47 11.17
C SER A 852 -14.11 -1.07 12.17
N SER A 853 -15.37 -1.25 11.77
CA SER A 853 -16.53 -1.04 12.66
C SER A 853 -16.56 -2.02 13.84
N HIS A 854 -15.86 -3.16 13.70
CA HIS A 854 -15.75 -4.19 14.73
C HIS A 854 -14.60 -3.95 15.72
N PHE A 855 -13.86 -2.87 15.54
CA PHE A 855 -12.77 -2.50 16.44
C PHE A 855 -13.33 -2.07 17.81
N LYS A 856 -12.96 -2.78 18.88
CA LYS A 856 -13.54 -2.62 20.23
C LYS A 856 -12.60 -1.97 21.24
N GLU A 857 -11.31 -1.99 20.97
CA GLU A 857 -10.32 -1.46 21.87
C GLU A 857 -10.37 0.07 21.93
N ASN A 858 -10.39 0.61 23.16
CA ASN A 858 -10.38 2.05 23.38
C ASN A 858 -9.02 2.57 23.81
N LEU A 859 -8.09 1.68 24.13
CA LEU A 859 -6.72 2.03 24.52
C LEU A 859 -5.73 1.61 23.45
N PHE A 860 -4.93 2.57 22.99
CA PHE A 860 -3.93 2.39 21.93
C PHE A 860 -2.53 2.62 22.48
N VAL A 861 -1.57 1.83 22.05
CA VAL A 861 -0.14 2.04 22.27
C VAL A 861 0.53 2.14 20.91
N SER A 862 1.14 3.28 20.61
CA SER A 862 1.71 3.49 19.27
C SER A 862 2.97 4.35 19.31
N THR A 863 3.82 4.20 18.29
CA THR A 863 4.80 5.25 18.00
C THR A 863 4.12 6.43 17.32
N VAL A 864 4.69 7.62 17.47
CA VAL A 864 4.13 8.84 16.86
C VAL A 864 4.01 8.71 15.35
N HIS A 865 5.01 8.14 14.67
CA HIS A 865 4.97 7.92 13.22
C HIS A 865 3.75 7.09 12.79
N LYS A 866 3.49 5.99 13.49
CA LYS A 866 2.36 5.10 13.17
C LYS A 866 1.00 5.67 13.60
N SER A 867 0.98 6.68 14.48
CA SER A 867 -0.24 7.38 14.88
C SER A 867 -0.68 8.46 13.90
N LYS A 868 0.15 8.79 12.90
CA LYS A 868 -0.22 9.80 11.89
C LYS A 868 -1.49 9.38 11.16
N GLY A 869 -2.39 10.34 10.95
CA GLY A 869 -3.73 10.07 10.39
C GLY A 869 -4.74 9.49 11.38
N LEU A 870 -4.32 9.06 12.58
CA LEU A 870 -5.21 8.65 13.67
C LEU A 870 -5.59 9.86 14.55
N GLU A 871 -6.70 9.75 15.27
CA GLU A 871 -7.24 10.77 16.16
C GLU A 871 -7.85 10.11 17.39
N PHE A 872 -7.64 10.71 18.55
CA PHE A 872 -8.08 10.14 19.81
C PHE A 872 -8.66 11.23 20.71
N GLU A 873 -9.71 10.90 21.45
CA GLU A 873 -10.28 11.80 22.45
C GLU A 873 -9.22 12.20 23.47
N ASN A 874 -8.39 11.24 23.92
CA ASN A 874 -7.33 11.46 24.90
C ASN A 874 -5.99 11.01 24.33
N VAL A 875 -4.97 11.83 24.48
CA VAL A 875 -3.60 11.49 24.08
C VAL A 875 -2.65 11.67 25.25
N ILE A 876 -1.83 10.67 25.48
CA ILE A 876 -0.72 10.72 26.43
C ILE A 876 0.58 10.60 25.65
N VAL A 877 1.32 11.69 25.51
CA VAL A 877 2.65 11.71 24.92
C VAL A 877 3.65 11.34 26.00
N MET A 878 4.16 10.13 25.98
CA MET A 878 5.09 9.61 26.97
C MET A 878 6.54 9.78 26.51
N ARG A 879 7.48 9.70 27.48
CA ARG A 879 8.91 9.87 27.18
C ARG A 879 9.24 11.23 26.58
N ALA A 880 8.53 12.29 26.95
CA ALA A 880 8.76 13.65 26.44
C ALA A 880 9.99 14.29 27.10
N VAL A 881 11.15 13.66 26.93
CA VAL A 881 12.43 14.07 27.54
C VAL A 881 13.46 14.37 26.44
N ASP A 882 14.48 15.15 26.82
CA ASP A 882 15.63 15.40 25.96
C ASP A 882 16.29 14.07 25.51
N GLN A 883 16.89 14.05 24.34
CA GLN A 883 17.43 12.87 23.65
C GLN A 883 16.38 11.85 23.13
N ARG A 884 15.10 12.06 23.43
CA ARG A 884 13.97 11.37 22.79
C ARG A 884 13.28 12.31 21.80
N TYR A 885 13.08 13.55 22.20
CA TYR A 885 12.61 14.67 21.40
C TYR A 885 13.52 15.89 21.70
N PRO A 886 14.50 16.24 20.86
CA PRO A 886 14.94 15.57 19.62
C PRO A 886 15.57 14.19 19.84
N HIS A 887 15.62 13.41 18.78
CA HIS A 887 16.34 12.13 18.81
C HIS A 887 17.85 12.36 18.95
N PHE A 888 18.50 11.63 19.85
CA PHE A 888 19.93 11.87 20.20
C PHE A 888 20.90 11.76 19.01
N ALA A 889 20.56 11.01 17.98
CA ALA A 889 21.37 10.84 16.77
C ALA A 889 21.07 11.85 15.65
N HIS A 890 20.05 12.70 15.82
CA HIS A 890 19.67 13.70 14.82
C HIS A 890 20.48 14.99 15.06
N VAL A 891 21.52 15.16 14.25
CA VAL A 891 22.47 16.27 14.39
C VAL A 891 22.35 17.30 13.27
N THR A 892 21.69 16.98 12.15
CA THR A 892 21.50 17.94 11.04
C THR A 892 20.30 18.84 11.34
N TYR A 893 20.30 20.03 10.72
CA TYR A 893 19.18 20.98 10.86
C TYR A 893 17.86 20.36 10.37
N GLU A 894 17.88 19.67 9.23
CA GLU A 894 16.70 19.05 8.64
C GLU A 894 16.10 17.96 9.55
N GLN A 895 16.95 17.14 10.16
CA GLN A 895 16.53 16.10 11.10
C GLN A 895 15.90 16.71 12.36
N GLN A 896 16.49 17.78 12.88
CA GLN A 896 15.94 18.47 14.05
C GLN A 896 14.59 19.14 13.74
N GLU A 897 14.45 19.74 12.56
CA GLU A 897 13.16 20.28 12.12
C GLU A 897 12.11 19.19 11.92
N GLU A 898 12.51 17.99 11.49
CA GLU A 898 11.60 16.84 11.43
C GLU A 898 11.18 16.37 12.82
N ASP A 899 12.11 16.32 13.78
CA ASP A 899 11.78 16.00 15.18
C ASP A 899 10.79 16.99 15.80
N LYS A 900 10.87 18.28 15.47
CA LYS A 900 9.87 19.28 15.88
C LYS A 900 8.50 18.98 15.27
N ARG A 901 8.44 18.62 13.99
CA ARG A 901 7.19 18.20 13.34
C ARG A 901 6.65 16.88 13.93
N LEU A 902 7.54 15.95 14.28
CA LEU A 902 7.15 14.71 14.95
C LEU A 902 6.46 15.00 16.29
N PHE A 903 7.00 15.93 17.10
CA PHE A 903 6.38 16.33 18.34
C PHE A 903 5.04 17.06 18.09
N TYR A 904 4.97 17.92 17.08
CA TYR A 904 3.70 18.54 16.65
C TYR A 904 2.65 17.49 16.26
N VAL A 905 3.04 16.46 15.50
CA VAL A 905 2.13 15.35 15.18
C VAL A 905 1.64 14.67 16.44
N ALA A 906 2.51 14.38 17.41
CA ALA A 906 2.14 13.71 18.67
C ALA A 906 1.07 14.49 19.43
N ILE A 907 1.29 15.79 19.67
CA ILE A 907 0.35 16.63 20.44
C ILE A 907 -0.96 16.85 19.66
N SER A 908 -0.91 16.99 18.33
CA SER A 908 -2.07 17.28 17.49
C SER A 908 -3.00 16.08 17.25
N ARG A 909 -2.70 14.91 17.81
CA ARG A 909 -3.61 13.73 17.75
C ARG A 909 -4.77 13.84 18.74
N ALA A 910 -4.69 14.74 19.72
CA ALA A 910 -5.71 14.91 20.77
C ALA A 910 -6.94 15.68 20.24
N MET A 911 -8.12 15.17 20.59
CA MET A 911 -9.40 15.83 20.29
C MET A 911 -10.01 16.50 21.53
N LYS A 912 -9.73 15.97 22.74
CA LYS A 912 -10.29 16.50 23.98
C LYS A 912 -9.25 16.72 25.06
N ARG A 913 -8.34 15.75 25.29
CA ARG A 913 -7.36 15.85 26.39
C ARG A 913 -5.97 15.52 25.93
N LEU A 914 -5.02 16.30 26.35
CA LEU A 914 -3.60 16.11 26.10
C LEU A 914 -2.85 16.00 27.43
N VAL A 915 -2.20 14.87 27.62
CA VAL A 915 -1.26 14.63 28.68
C VAL A 915 0.14 14.46 28.09
N VAL A 916 1.09 15.21 28.60
CA VAL A 916 2.50 15.00 28.27
C VAL A 916 3.18 14.45 29.52
N SER A 917 3.96 13.40 29.40
CA SER A 917 4.65 12.81 30.55
C SER A 917 6.15 12.61 30.29
N GLY A 918 6.92 12.70 31.35
CA GLY A 918 8.36 12.53 31.33
C GLY A 918 8.96 12.66 32.72
N SER A 919 10.27 12.87 32.77
CA SER A 919 11.01 12.99 34.03
C SER A 919 11.86 14.26 34.05
N SER A 920 11.64 15.12 35.03
CA SER A 920 12.47 16.31 35.24
C SER A 920 13.93 15.96 35.56
N ALA A 921 14.18 14.77 36.10
CA ALA A 921 15.54 14.26 36.35
C ALA A 921 16.32 13.99 35.05
N GLN A 922 15.60 13.75 33.94
CA GLN A 922 16.17 13.53 32.58
C GLN A 922 16.06 14.80 31.72
N GLN A 923 15.54 15.87 32.20
CA GLN A 923 15.13 17.08 31.50
C GLN A 923 14.00 16.82 30.49
N PHE A 924 12.93 17.57 30.57
CA PHE A 924 11.88 17.57 29.57
C PHE A 924 12.42 18.02 28.21
N THR A 925 11.74 17.61 27.16
CA THR A 925 12.09 18.04 25.79
C THR A 925 12.05 19.58 25.70
N PRO A 926 13.03 20.22 25.06
CA PRO A 926 13.02 21.67 24.83
C PRO A 926 11.83 22.12 23.97
N TYR A 927 11.20 21.22 23.25
CA TYR A 927 10.00 21.53 22.43
C TYR A 927 8.77 21.92 23.23
N LEU A 928 8.77 21.68 24.54
CA LEU A 928 7.72 22.16 25.43
C LEU A 928 7.91 23.63 25.87
N ASP A 929 9.12 24.16 25.79
CA ASP A 929 9.45 25.46 26.35
C ASP A 929 8.53 26.58 25.85
N SER A 930 8.15 26.52 24.58
CA SER A 930 7.32 27.53 23.94
C SER A 930 5.84 27.51 24.33
N ILE A 931 5.32 26.37 24.73
CA ILE A 931 3.88 26.12 24.95
C ILE A 931 3.52 25.75 26.40
N LEU A 932 4.48 25.66 27.27
CA LEU A 932 4.28 25.01 28.57
C LEU A 932 3.36 25.81 29.51
N HIS A 933 3.26 27.13 29.32
CA HIS A 933 2.33 27.98 30.09
C HIS A 933 0.85 27.59 29.89
N ARG A 934 0.55 26.78 28.88
CA ARG A 934 -0.79 26.22 28.60
C ARG A 934 -1.10 24.95 29.38
N PHE A 935 -0.10 24.37 30.01
CA PHE A 935 -0.25 23.11 30.75
C PHE A 935 -0.42 23.29 32.23
N THR A 936 -1.17 22.40 32.85
CA THR A 936 -1.14 22.20 34.30
C THR A 936 -0.05 21.18 34.63
N VAL A 937 0.92 21.58 35.48
CA VAL A 937 1.98 20.67 35.95
C VAL A 937 1.43 19.80 37.07
N ARG A 938 1.58 18.50 36.96
CA ARG A 938 1.11 17.49 37.91
C ARG A 938 2.26 16.67 38.44
N SER A 939 2.32 16.48 39.76
CA SER A 939 3.27 15.60 40.42
C SER A 939 2.62 14.95 41.64
N ILE A 940 3.19 13.80 42.07
CA ILE A 940 2.75 13.09 43.25
C ILE A 940 3.86 13.14 44.29
N ILE A 941 3.53 13.68 45.44
CA ILE A 941 4.45 13.79 46.60
C ILE A 941 3.84 13.02 47.75
N GLY A 942 4.37 11.85 48.03
CA GLY A 942 3.79 10.93 49.02
C GLY A 942 2.36 10.55 48.65
N ARG A 943 1.36 10.93 49.43
CA ARG A 943 -0.07 10.69 49.19
C ARG A 943 -0.80 11.82 48.51
N TYR A 944 -0.11 12.93 48.24
CA TYR A 944 -0.72 14.15 47.70
C TYR A 944 -0.45 14.30 46.22
N LEU A 945 -1.51 14.58 45.45
CA LEU A 945 -1.42 15.05 44.05
C LEU A 945 -1.29 16.58 44.11
N ILE A 946 -0.23 17.10 43.52
CA ILE A 946 0.05 18.53 43.37
C ILE A 946 -0.24 18.89 41.93
N GLU A 947 -1.01 19.95 41.71
CA GLU A 947 -1.39 20.44 40.40
C GLU A 947 -1.15 21.97 40.36
N ILE A 948 -0.30 22.41 39.43
CA ILE A 948 0.11 23.80 39.27
C ILE A 948 -0.24 24.26 37.86
N GLY A 949 -1.25 25.16 37.78
CA GLY A 949 -1.61 25.84 36.55
C GLY A 949 -0.96 27.22 36.45
N SER A 950 -1.39 28.04 35.52
CA SER A 950 -0.85 29.38 35.28
C SER A 950 -1.14 30.38 36.43
N SER A 951 -2.26 30.23 37.10
CA SER A 951 -2.71 31.13 38.17
C SER A 951 -3.21 30.43 39.42
N GLU A 952 -3.28 29.11 39.40
CA GLU A 952 -3.85 28.30 40.47
C GLU A 952 -3.00 27.07 40.77
N MET A 953 -2.84 26.72 42.06
CA MET A 953 -2.27 25.47 42.51
C MET A 953 -3.29 24.75 43.40
N ARG A 954 -3.39 23.42 43.21
CA ARG A 954 -4.21 22.52 44.01
C ARG A 954 -3.37 21.41 44.62
N ILE A 955 -3.71 21.04 45.84
CA ILE A 955 -3.17 19.86 46.51
C ILE A 955 -4.35 18.98 46.91
N SER A 956 -4.38 17.79 46.39
CA SER A 956 -5.45 16.81 46.58
C SER A 956 -4.93 15.52 47.21
N GLU A 957 -5.76 14.84 48.03
CA GLU A 957 -5.52 13.52 48.61
C GLU A 957 -6.72 12.63 48.29
N ASN A 958 -6.49 11.46 47.67
CA ASN A 958 -7.54 10.51 47.28
C ASN A 958 -8.70 11.20 46.49
N GLY A 959 -8.35 12.11 45.58
CA GLY A 959 -9.34 12.84 44.76
C GLY A 959 -10.05 13.98 45.47
N ILE A 960 -9.76 14.23 46.74
CA ILE A 960 -10.36 15.30 47.52
C ILE A 960 -9.36 16.46 47.59
N THR A 961 -9.71 17.64 47.09
CA THR A 961 -8.87 18.85 47.21
C THR A 961 -8.74 19.27 48.68
N LYS A 962 -7.54 19.26 49.18
CA LYS A 962 -7.21 19.67 50.56
C LYS A 962 -6.82 21.15 50.66
N ARG A 963 -6.19 21.65 49.58
CA ARG A 963 -5.77 23.07 49.48
C ARG A 963 -5.92 23.56 48.05
N ARG A 964 -6.35 24.78 47.90
CA ARG A 964 -6.41 25.52 46.67
C ARG A 964 -5.82 26.92 46.84
N TYR A 965 -4.82 27.25 46.05
CA TYR A 965 -4.14 28.56 46.06
C TYR A 965 -4.42 29.23 44.72
N THR A 966 -4.98 30.43 44.75
CA THR A 966 -5.22 31.26 43.57
C THR A 966 -4.22 32.41 43.52
N HIS A 967 -4.04 33.01 42.34
CA HIS A 967 -3.05 34.09 42.14
C HIS A 967 -1.61 33.69 42.38
N ILE A 968 -1.24 32.44 42.04
CA ILE A 968 0.15 31.96 42.13
C ILE A 968 1.06 32.62 41.10
N ASP A 969 0.52 33.26 40.08
CA ASP A 969 1.18 34.19 39.15
C ASP A 969 1.93 35.36 39.85
N ARG A 970 1.63 35.62 41.12
CA ARG A 970 2.42 36.53 41.96
C ARG A 970 3.77 35.97 42.38
N ILE A 971 3.96 34.66 42.36
CA ILE A 971 5.19 33.97 42.77
C ILE A 971 6.16 33.83 41.57
N PHE A 972 5.61 33.68 40.38
CA PHE A 972 6.40 33.44 39.18
C PHE A 972 5.73 34.08 37.93
N ASN A 973 6.51 34.29 36.89
CA ASN A 973 5.98 34.70 35.60
C ASN A 973 5.32 33.51 34.90
N PRO A 974 4.00 33.49 34.66
CA PRO A 974 3.32 32.36 34.02
C PRO A 974 3.78 32.09 32.59
N SER A 975 4.46 33.04 31.96
CA SER A 975 5.10 32.89 30.67
C SER A 975 6.50 32.26 30.73
N ASN A 976 7.03 32.03 31.93
CA ASN A 976 8.33 31.42 32.15
C ASN A 976 8.19 30.05 32.80
N ILE A 977 8.40 29.06 32.05
CA ILE A 977 8.26 27.67 32.39
C ILE A 977 9.13 27.16 33.52
N LYS A 978 10.36 27.62 33.55
CA LYS A 978 11.28 27.23 34.61
C LYS A 978 10.70 27.55 36.00
N ASP A 979 9.80 28.52 36.06
CA ASP A 979 9.17 28.93 37.28
C ASP A 979 8.09 27.98 37.78
N GLN A 980 7.28 27.37 36.88
CA GLN A 980 6.29 26.34 37.28
C GLN A 980 6.96 25.06 37.79
N PHE A 981 7.99 24.59 37.11
CA PHE A 981 8.79 23.47 37.56
C PHE A 981 9.58 23.81 38.81
N ALA A 982 10.14 25.00 38.91
CA ALA A 982 10.82 25.44 40.10
C ALA A 982 9.85 25.46 41.32
N LEU A 983 8.61 25.91 41.12
CA LEU A 983 7.58 25.86 42.16
C LEU A 983 7.23 24.41 42.50
N ASN A 984 7.08 23.55 41.51
CA ASN A 984 6.81 22.14 41.74
C ASN A 984 7.96 21.42 42.46
N GLN A 985 9.21 21.68 42.10
CA GLN A 985 10.39 21.19 42.82
C GLN A 985 10.46 21.72 44.25
N GLN A 986 10.12 23.01 44.46
CA GLN A 986 10.08 23.62 45.77
C GLN A 986 9.00 23.01 46.64
N VAL A 987 7.83 22.74 46.09
CA VAL A 987 6.76 22.03 46.79
C VAL A 987 7.20 20.57 47.07
N GLY A 988 7.88 19.94 46.15
CA GLY A 988 8.49 18.60 46.34
C GLY A 988 9.50 18.56 47.46
N TRP A 989 10.39 19.57 47.54
CA TRP A 989 11.34 19.69 48.63
C TRP A 989 10.66 19.92 49.97
N LEU A 990 9.59 20.76 50.03
CA LEU A 990 8.77 20.94 51.24
C LEU A 990 8.03 19.64 51.63
N GLY A 991 7.72 18.78 50.68
CA GLY A 991 6.98 17.52 50.83
C GLY A 991 7.81 16.36 51.37
N SER A 992 9.12 16.46 51.40
CA SER A 992 10.00 15.46 52.04
C SER A 992 9.83 15.46 53.57
N GLN A 993 9.03 16.38 54.11
CA GLN A 993 8.73 16.49 55.51
C GLN A 993 7.27 16.08 55.80
N ILE A 994 7.00 15.56 56.99
CA ILE A 994 5.72 14.99 57.44
C ILE A 994 4.54 15.95 57.33
N GLU A 995 4.80 17.29 57.22
CA GLU A 995 3.81 18.37 57.27
C GLU A 995 3.70 19.15 55.95
N LEU A 996 3.59 18.43 54.79
CA LEU A 996 3.55 19.09 53.51
C LEU A 996 2.54 20.25 53.43
N LEU A 997 1.30 20.05 53.84
CA LEU A 997 0.24 21.07 53.72
C LEU A 997 0.58 22.34 54.52
N GLU A 998 1.05 22.19 55.77
CA GLU A 998 1.44 23.31 56.61
C GLU A 998 2.66 24.08 56.07
N ASN A 999 3.63 23.34 55.55
CA ASN A 999 4.84 23.92 54.97
C ASN A 999 4.54 24.69 53.69
N VAL A 1000 3.65 24.18 52.84
CA VAL A 1000 3.21 24.88 51.63
C VAL A 1000 2.35 26.09 52.01
N ASP A 1001 1.44 25.98 53.03
CA ASP A 1001 0.68 27.11 53.55
C ASP A 1001 1.61 28.24 54.01
N LYS A 1002 2.62 27.91 54.82
CA LYS A 1002 3.63 28.88 55.32
C LYS A 1002 4.43 29.53 54.15
N PHE A 1003 4.77 28.71 53.11
CA PHE A 1003 5.47 29.23 51.94
C PHE A 1003 4.59 30.18 51.14
N MET A 1004 3.34 29.85 50.86
CA MET A 1004 2.40 30.67 50.08
C MET A 1004 2.03 31.98 50.78
N LEU A 1005 1.90 31.95 52.11
CA LEU A 1005 1.63 33.13 52.93
C LEU A 1005 2.73 34.20 52.84
N LYS A 1006 3.99 33.83 52.58
CA LYS A 1006 5.08 34.80 52.35
C LYS A 1006 4.84 35.66 51.12
N TYR A 1007 4.05 35.20 50.17
CA TYR A 1007 3.68 35.92 48.96
C TYR A 1007 2.26 36.50 49.02
N GLY A 1008 1.63 36.45 50.19
CA GLY A 1008 0.27 36.96 50.40
C GLY A 1008 -0.83 36.11 49.79
N ILE A 1009 -0.53 34.83 49.54
CA ILE A 1009 -1.48 33.89 48.98
C ILE A 1009 -2.06 33.05 50.11
N ILE A 1010 -3.39 33.15 50.28
CA ILE A 1010 -4.13 32.44 51.33
C ILE A 1010 -4.78 31.19 50.72
N PRO A 1011 -4.61 30.01 51.34
CA PRO A 1011 -5.27 28.82 50.84
C PRO A 1011 -6.78 28.90 51.06
N SER A 1012 -7.55 28.51 50.09
CA SER A 1012 -8.95 28.11 50.29
C SER A 1012 -9.02 26.61 50.59
N VAL A 1013 -9.81 26.28 51.60
CA VAL A 1013 -10.06 24.88 51.98
C VAL A 1013 -11.51 24.57 51.59
N ASN A 1014 -11.73 23.49 50.88
CA ASN A 1014 -13.08 22.96 50.69
C ASN A 1014 -13.47 22.07 51.83
#